data_350c3cf636d1735a3bb99fc1f3811b4f
#
_entry.id   350c3cf636d1735a3bb99fc1f3811b4f
#
_cell.length_a   1.000
_cell.length_b   1.000
_cell.length_c   1.000
_cell.angle_alpha   90.00
_cell.angle_beta   90.00
_cell.angle_gamma   90.00
#
_symmetry.space_group_name_H-M   'P 1'
#
loop_
_entity.id
_entity.type
_entity.pdbx_description
1 polymer ?
#
loop_
_entity_poly.entity_id
_entity_poly.type
_entity_poly.pdbx_seq_one_letter_code
_entity_poly.pdbx_strand_id
1 'polypeptide(L)'
;MNRTFMSMLGRGLALGLVLLASALQAIAKDYKYQTVKGDPMQSRIYTLDNGLKVYLSVNKEKPRIQTYIAVRTGSRNDPAETTGLAHYLEHLMFKGTQQFGTTDYAKEKPYLDEIEQRYESYRKMTDPEQRRKAYHEIDSVSQLAARYNIPNEYDKLMSSIGAEGTNAYTSNDVTCYVEDIPSNEVVNWAKIQSDRFKHMVIRGFHTELEAVYEEFNIGLAQDNRKMWGALNKLLYPTHPYGTQTTIGTQEHLKNPSIVNIKNYFSRYYAPNNVAICMAGDMAPDKVIATIDQYFGDWKPNTNLSRPEYAPEKPITAPRDSSVIGQEAEMVAMAWRMPQANSAAADTLELMGRLLYNGKAGLIDLNLVQPMKIMGAYAGYQGLHDYGSFNLIAIPVKGQKLEDTRALLLDQVERLKKGEFDDNLLASVINNYKVQQYRALEDNDSRADMFVNAFINDQKWEDVVTSLDRVSRITKDQIVAFANRYFSPESVVTVYKRQGVDSTQKKIDKPAITAIPSNREYQSQFLTDIKNAKVEPIQPQFVDFKRDLTFAKTKKGLPVIYKHNTENGLSTMVMRWEFGSSADNRYPIATDYLSYIGTKSKTLADINKELYQLGCQTRFSVGTYNLSLIISGLDENLPKALAIAEDMMHNAKADKQAYDDVVGLYVKDREDSKKNQRANFNALRALAQYGEYNSQLNQMSIDQMRATDPQTLIDLIKALPGYKHEILYYGPRSVKDLTAIIDKQHATPKKMAEPLKNRDYMEQTTPQNEVWIAPFDAKNIYLVMYHNENKSWNPDEAAVSTLFNEYFGGGMNTVVFQELREARGLAYSASAFYSNSPKPGHPEYGITYIISQNDKMMDCIRTFNEILDTIPQSDKAFNLSKQALTKWLASKRVTKFGVINAYLDARFKGIDYDLNEKIYQALPGVTLKDVVDFEQRTMAKKPYRYIILGDEKSLDMKALEKIGPIHRVTTEQIFGY
;
A
#
# COMPACT_ATOMS: atom_id res chain seq x y z
N MET A 1 55.55 61.53 -4.55
CA MET A 1 54.11 61.51 -4.24
C MET A 1 53.44 60.21 -4.65
N ASN A 2 54.13 59.10 -4.81
CA ASN A 2 53.49 57.81 -5.35
C ASN A 2 53.61 56.57 -4.45
N ARG A 3 54.15 56.67 -3.23
CA ARG A 3 54.20 55.48 -2.30
C ARG A 3 53.12 55.53 -1.20
N THR A 4 52.56 56.68 -0.89
CA THR A 4 51.51 56.80 0.16
C THR A 4 50.12 56.52 -0.38
N PHE A 5 49.86 56.71 -1.66
CA PHE A 5 48.56 56.40 -2.28
C PHE A 5 48.31 54.94 -2.49
N MET A 6 49.36 54.15 -2.80
CA MET A 6 49.23 52.67 -2.94
C MET A 6 49.04 51.94 -1.61
N SER A 7 49.51 52.47 -0.48
CA SER A 7 49.34 51.89 0.84
C SER A 7 47.95 52.16 1.43
N MET A 8 47.29 53.29 1.01
CA MET A 8 45.89 53.53 1.42
C MET A 8 44.88 52.69 0.61
N LEU A 9 45.12 52.47 -0.70
CA LEU A 9 44.24 51.53 -1.51
C LEU A 9 44.36 50.08 -1.06
N GLY A 10 45.56 49.59 -0.71
CA GLY A 10 45.77 48.22 -0.20
C GLY A 10 45.14 48.00 1.19
N ARG A 11 45.13 48.99 2.05
CA ARG A 11 44.47 48.95 3.37
C ARG A 11 42.93 49.01 3.25
N GLY A 12 42.42 49.82 2.31
CA GLY A 12 40.99 49.91 2.02
C GLY A 12 40.43 48.61 1.43
N LEU A 13 41.16 47.95 0.51
CA LEU A 13 40.81 46.66 -0.02
C LEU A 13 40.91 45.53 1.02
N ALA A 14 41.90 45.54 1.87
CA ALA A 14 42.05 44.56 2.95
C ALA A 14 40.97 44.73 4.04
N LEU A 15 40.57 45.94 4.41
CA LEU A 15 39.43 46.20 5.29
C LEU A 15 38.09 45.85 4.62
N GLY A 16 37.93 46.12 3.33
CA GLY A 16 36.76 45.74 2.58
C GLY A 16 36.59 44.21 2.45
N LEU A 17 37.70 43.48 2.24
CA LEU A 17 37.70 42.00 2.22
C LEU A 17 37.51 41.41 3.61
N VAL A 18 38.00 41.99 4.69
CA VAL A 18 37.75 41.56 6.06
C VAL A 18 36.32 41.89 6.49
N LEU A 19 35.74 42.99 6.06
CA LEU A 19 34.30 43.30 6.29
C LEU A 19 33.35 42.46 5.42
N LEU A 20 33.74 42.09 4.19
CA LEU A 20 33.02 41.13 3.41
C LEU A 20 33.19 39.70 3.98
N ALA A 21 34.33 39.30 4.48
CA ALA A 21 34.56 38.00 5.12
C ALA A 21 33.85 37.91 6.49
N SER A 22 33.71 39.03 7.23
CA SER A 22 32.92 39.08 8.47
C SER A 22 31.42 39.20 8.22
N ALA A 23 30.99 39.74 7.07
CA ALA A 23 29.59 39.75 6.67
C ALA A 23 29.12 38.40 6.07
N LEU A 24 30.06 37.49 5.69
CA LEU A 24 29.83 36.14 5.23
C LEU A 24 29.95 35.10 6.34
N GLN A 25 30.31 35.47 7.55
CA GLN A 25 29.93 34.70 8.74
C GLN A 25 28.51 35.15 9.15
N ALA A 26 27.52 34.86 8.32
CA ALA A 26 26.16 34.63 8.81
C ALA A 26 26.31 33.58 9.90
N ILE A 27 26.07 33.97 11.15
CA ILE A 27 26.08 33.09 12.31
C ILE A 27 25.15 31.92 11.91
N ALA A 28 25.73 30.77 11.55
CA ALA A 28 24.98 29.58 11.26
C ALA A 28 24.14 29.33 12.52
N LYS A 29 22.82 29.43 12.40
CA LYS A 29 21.90 29.19 13.51
C LYS A 29 22.21 27.78 14.05
N ASP A 30 22.59 27.71 15.33
CA ASP A 30 22.84 26.44 16.00
C ASP A 30 21.49 25.82 16.36
N TYR A 31 21.10 24.76 15.63
CA TYR A 31 19.86 24.07 15.85
C TYR A 31 20.03 23.00 16.93
N LYS A 32 19.47 23.26 18.10
CA LYS A 32 19.44 22.29 19.20
C LYS A 32 18.52 21.14 18.86
N TYR A 33 18.97 19.91 19.14
CA TYR A 33 18.18 18.70 18.94
C TYR A 33 18.31 17.75 20.12
N GLN A 34 17.31 16.90 20.26
CA GLN A 34 17.27 15.80 21.21
C GLN A 34 17.78 14.52 20.53
N THR A 35 18.51 13.70 21.27
CA THR A 35 18.94 12.36 20.89
C THR A 35 18.67 11.42 22.04
N VAL A 36 18.52 10.12 21.76
CA VAL A 36 18.38 9.06 22.76
C VAL A 36 19.60 8.13 22.68
N LYS A 37 20.20 7.86 23.83
CA LYS A 37 21.35 6.94 23.89
C LYS A 37 20.88 5.53 23.52
N GLY A 38 21.60 4.90 22.59
CA GLY A 38 21.28 3.55 22.12
C GLY A 38 20.21 3.51 21.03
N ASP A 39 19.75 4.66 20.54
CA ASP A 39 18.84 4.72 19.40
C ASP A 39 19.50 4.14 18.13
N PRO A 40 19.00 3.02 17.59
CA PRO A 40 19.58 2.40 16.40
C PRO A 40 19.37 3.25 15.14
N MET A 41 18.40 4.18 15.15
CA MET A 41 18.13 5.12 14.06
C MET A 41 19.01 6.37 14.13
N GLN A 42 19.73 6.60 15.25
CA GLN A 42 20.54 7.79 15.52
C GLN A 42 19.74 9.08 15.26
N SER A 43 18.49 9.08 15.71
CA SER A 43 17.52 10.13 15.41
C SER A 43 17.93 11.49 15.97
N ARG A 44 17.66 12.55 15.23
CA ARG A 44 17.74 13.93 15.70
C ARG A 44 16.35 14.55 15.69
N ILE A 45 15.89 15.02 16.84
CA ILE A 45 14.57 15.60 17.02
C ILE A 45 14.71 17.07 17.36
N TYR A 46 14.27 17.91 16.44
CA TYR A 46 14.30 19.37 16.56
C TYR A 46 12.93 19.93 16.89
N THR A 47 12.90 21.08 17.54
CA THR A 47 11.71 21.91 17.68
C THR A 47 12.10 23.33 17.26
N LEU A 48 11.51 23.85 16.20
CA LEU A 48 11.73 25.19 15.71
C LEU A 48 11.05 26.23 16.63
N ASP A 49 11.45 27.51 16.49
CA ASP A 49 10.95 28.60 17.32
C ASP A 49 9.42 28.80 17.24
N ASN A 50 8.81 28.39 16.11
CA ASN A 50 7.36 28.41 15.91
C ASN A 50 6.65 27.14 16.39
N GLY A 51 7.36 26.21 17.02
CA GLY A 51 6.80 24.97 17.58
C GLY A 51 6.76 23.79 16.62
N LEU A 52 7.17 23.93 15.35
CA LEU A 52 7.25 22.83 14.39
C LEU A 52 8.28 21.80 14.86
N LYS A 53 7.86 20.54 14.96
CA LYS A 53 8.75 19.43 15.26
C LYS A 53 9.33 18.83 13.99
N VAL A 54 10.60 18.47 14.02
CA VAL A 54 11.29 17.84 12.88
C VAL A 54 12.07 16.64 13.38
N TYR A 55 11.75 15.46 12.86
CA TYR A 55 12.38 14.20 13.19
C TYR A 55 13.22 13.73 11.99
N LEU A 56 14.49 13.48 12.17
CA LEU A 56 15.42 13.08 11.12
C LEU A 56 16.14 11.78 11.47
N SER A 57 16.15 10.81 10.55
CA SER A 57 16.93 9.58 10.63
C SER A 57 17.73 9.36 9.34
N VAL A 58 19.04 9.21 9.46
CA VAL A 58 19.93 9.03 8.29
C VAL A 58 20.00 7.55 7.91
N ASN A 59 19.72 7.27 6.65
CA ASN A 59 19.95 5.97 6.02
C ASN A 59 20.44 6.19 4.57
N LYS A 60 21.69 5.83 4.29
CA LYS A 60 22.36 6.10 3.01
C LYS A 60 22.25 4.95 1.98
N GLU A 61 21.38 3.98 2.21
CA GLU A 61 21.26 2.83 1.32
C GLU A 61 20.80 3.24 -0.10
N LYS A 62 19.91 4.22 -0.18
CA LYS A 62 19.39 4.77 -1.44
C LYS A 62 19.46 6.30 -1.40
N PRO A 63 19.76 6.99 -2.51
CA PRO A 63 19.81 8.46 -2.55
C PRO A 63 18.39 9.06 -2.60
N ARG A 64 17.55 8.64 -1.65
CA ARG A 64 16.16 9.05 -1.50
C ARG A 64 15.82 9.30 -0.03
N ILE A 65 14.80 10.09 0.20
CA ILE A 65 14.29 10.44 1.53
C ILE A 65 12.79 10.22 1.55
N GLN A 66 12.34 9.35 2.45
CA GLN A 66 10.93 9.24 2.80
C GLN A 66 10.54 10.41 3.69
N THR A 67 9.47 11.10 3.34
CA THR A 67 8.97 12.28 4.05
C THR A 67 7.53 12.07 4.47
N TYR A 68 7.22 12.47 5.71
CA TYR A 68 5.89 12.56 6.26
C TYR A 68 5.68 13.93 6.86
N ILE A 69 4.56 14.59 6.52
CA ILE A 69 4.08 15.78 7.24
C ILE A 69 2.81 15.37 7.97
N ALA A 70 2.94 15.16 9.27
CA ALA A 70 1.87 14.69 10.13
C ALA A 70 1.21 15.85 10.86
N VAL A 71 -0.08 16.03 10.66
CA VAL A 71 -0.92 16.98 11.40
C VAL A 71 -1.63 16.21 12.51
N ARG A 72 -1.50 16.65 13.76
CA ARG A 72 -2.15 16.03 14.92
C ARG A 72 -3.64 16.41 14.99
N THR A 73 -4.37 15.98 13.98
CA THR A 73 -5.82 16.12 13.84
C THR A 73 -6.36 15.10 12.85
N GLY A 74 -7.54 14.58 13.12
CA GLY A 74 -8.22 13.61 12.27
C GLY A 74 -9.73 13.68 12.51
N SER A 75 -10.46 12.65 12.09
CA SER A 75 -11.92 12.62 12.19
C SER A 75 -12.46 12.78 13.62
N ARG A 76 -11.68 12.46 14.64
CA ARG A 76 -12.03 12.73 16.05
C ARG A 76 -12.31 14.22 16.30
N ASN A 77 -11.64 15.09 15.57
CA ASN A 77 -11.73 16.54 15.74
C ASN A 77 -12.79 17.20 14.85
N ASP A 78 -13.50 16.42 14.03
CA ASP A 78 -14.60 16.94 13.22
C ASP A 78 -15.73 17.45 14.12
N PRO A 79 -16.37 18.58 13.77
CA PRO A 79 -17.62 18.97 14.43
C PRO A 79 -18.69 17.89 14.25
N ALA A 80 -19.44 17.59 15.29
CA ALA A 80 -20.44 16.52 15.26
C ALA A 80 -21.55 16.73 14.20
N GLU A 81 -21.83 18.00 13.88
CA GLU A 81 -22.81 18.41 12.87
C GLU A 81 -22.27 18.45 11.44
N THR A 82 -20.95 18.24 11.23
CA THR A 82 -20.32 18.23 9.90
C THR A 82 -19.13 17.29 9.88
N THR A 83 -19.36 15.99 10.07
CA THR A 83 -18.30 14.97 10.04
C THR A 83 -17.75 14.72 8.64
N GLY A 84 -16.51 14.20 8.54
CA GLY A 84 -15.80 13.98 7.28
C GLY A 84 -14.94 15.17 6.83
N LEU A 85 -14.84 16.24 7.66
CA LEU A 85 -14.09 17.44 7.30
C LEU A 85 -12.59 17.18 7.20
N ALA A 86 -12.01 16.42 8.12
CA ALA A 86 -10.58 16.10 8.11
C ALA A 86 -10.21 15.40 6.79
N HIS A 87 -10.99 14.42 6.38
CA HIS A 87 -10.76 13.66 5.15
C HIS A 87 -11.00 14.51 3.90
N TYR A 88 -12.07 15.31 3.87
CA TYR A 88 -12.32 16.17 2.72
C TYR A 88 -11.27 17.28 2.59
N LEU A 89 -10.78 17.83 3.70
CA LEU A 89 -9.67 18.78 3.69
C LEU A 89 -8.38 18.14 3.16
N GLU A 90 -8.12 16.87 3.50
CA GLU A 90 -7.00 16.12 2.94
C GLU A 90 -7.02 16.16 1.40
N HIS A 91 -8.16 15.84 0.76
CA HIS A 91 -8.34 15.93 -0.70
C HIS A 91 -8.10 17.35 -1.24
N LEU A 92 -8.63 18.34 -0.56
CA LEU A 92 -8.51 19.75 -0.98
C LEU A 92 -7.08 20.29 -0.88
N MET A 93 -6.25 19.72 -0.02
CA MET A 93 -4.83 20.07 0.08
C MET A 93 -4.03 19.74 -1.18
N PHE A 94 -4.55 18.91 -2.10
CA PHE A 94 -3.93 18.61 -3.39
C PHE A 94 -4.33 19.60 -4.50
N LYS A 95 -5.27 20.51 -4.26
CA LYS A 95 -5.84 21.40 -5.29
C LYS A 95 -5.09 22.71 -5.49
N GLY A 96 -4.02 22.94 -4.71
CA GLY A 96 -3.10 24.05 -4.90
C GLY A 96 -3.25 25.19 -3.92
N THR A 97 -2.55 26.27 -4.24
CA THR A 97 -2.38 27.47 -3.40
C THR A 97 -2.71 28.74 -4.18
N GLN A 98 -2.30 29.89 -3.65
CA GLN A 98 -2.34 31.15 -4.39
C GLN A 98 -1.28 31.20 -5.51
N GLN A 99 -0.23 30.39 -5.46
CA GLN A 99 0.91 30.41 -6.38
C GLN A 99 0.85 29.30 -7.44
N PHE A 100 0.24 28.17 -7.12
CA PHE A 100 0.08 27.05 -8.05
C PHE A 100 -1.34 26.46 -7.99
N GLY A 101 -1.72 25.70 -9.01
CA GLY A 101 -3.08 25.20 -9.21
C GLY A 101 -4.00 26.22 -9.90
N THR A 102 -3.46 27.38 -10.29
CA THR A 102 -4.21 28.45 -10.97
C THR A 102 -3.32 29.21 -11.94
N THR A 103 -3.92 29.73 -13.02
CA THR A 103 -3.25 30.64 -13.95
C THR A 103 -3.26 32.09 -13.46
N ASP A 104 -4.28 32.49 -12.66
CA ASP A 104 -4.47 33.86 -12.15
C ASP A 104 -5.41 33.83 -10.94
N TYR A 105 -4.83 33.72 -9.73
CA TYR A 105 -5.60 33.67 -8.49
C TYR A 105 -6.46 34.93 -8.26
N ALA A 106 -5.98 36.11 -8.67
CA ALA A 106 -6.72 37.35 -8.45
C ALA A 106 -8.05 37.38 -9.24
N LYS A 107 -8.07 36.80 -10.44
CA LYS A 107 -9.27 36.64 -11.26
C LYS A 107 -10.14 35.45 -10.85
N GLU A 108 -9.54 34.36 -10.32
CA GLU A 108 -10.21 33.19 -9.83
C GLU A 108 -10.98 33.43 -8.52
N LYS A 109 -10.36 34.17 -7.59
CA LYS A 109 -10.84 34.37 -6.23
C LYS A 109 -12.31 34.83 -6.11
N PRO A 110 -12.83 35.79 -6.90
CA PRO A 110 -14.23 36.20 -6.81
C PRO A 110 -15.21 35.04 -7.03
N TYR A 111 -14.90 34.12 -7.94
CA TYR A 111 -15.74 32.96 -8.19
C TYR A 111 -15.66 31.93 -7.04
N LEU A 112 -14.48 31.74 -6.45
CA LEU A 112 -14.32 30.88 -5.28
C LEU A 112 -15.09 31.41 -4.07
N ASP A 113 -15.07 32.73 -3.86
CA ASP A 113 -15.84 33.38 -2.79
C ASP A 113 -17.36 33.25 -3.04
N GLU A 114 -17.80 33.33 -4.28
CA GLU A 114 -19.22 33.13 -4.67
C GLU A 114 -19.64 31.65 -4.46
N ILE A 115 -18.82 30.68 -4.84
CA ILE A 115 -19.07 29.25 -4.59
C ILE A 115 -19.25 28.99 -3.09
N GLU A 116 -18.40 29.55 -2.24
CA GLU A 116 -18.52 29.43 -0.79
C GLU A 116 -19.86 29.96 -0.28
N GLN A 117 -20.25 31.20 -0.67
CA GLN A 117 -21.52 31.81 -0.27
C GLN A 117 -22.72 30.98 -0.71
N ARG A 118 -22.67 30.42 -1.92
CA ARG A 118 -23.73 29.57 -2.48
C ARG A 118 -23.86 28.24 -1.72
N TYR A 119 -22.74 27.59 -1.37
CA TYR A 119 -22.76 26.37 -0.56
C TYR A 119 -23.29 26.62 0.85
N GLU A 120 -22.92 27.74 1.50
CA GLU A 120 -23.45 28.11 2.81
C GLU A 120 -24.96 28.44 2.77
N SER A 121 -25.46 28.88 1.63
CA SER A 121 -26.89 29.06 1.40
C SER A 121 -27.60 27.74 1.09
N TYR A 122 -26.99 26.92 0.22
CA TYR A 122 -27.49 25.60 -0.19
C TYR A 122 -27.74 24.66 0.99
N ARG A 123 -26.80 24.60 1.94
CA ARG A 123 -26.91 23.72 3.11
C ARG A 123 -28.08 24.05 4.04
N LYS A 124 -28.64 25.24 3.95
CA LYS A 124 -29.78 25.67 4.74
C LYS A 124 -31.13 25.39 4.05
N MET A 125 -31.10 25.02 2.78
CA MET A 125 -32.32 24.75 1.99
C MET A 125 -32.81 23.33 2.30
N THR A 126 -34.13 23.19 2.45
CA THR A 126 -34.83 21.91 2.69
C THR A 126 -35.69 21.48 1.52
N ASP A 127 -36.17 22.43 0.69
CA ASP A 127 -36.99 22.16 -0.48
C ASP A 127 -36.17 21.52 -1.61
N PRO A 128 -36.55 20.35 -2.15
CA PRO A 128 -35.76 19.63 -3.15
C PRO A 128 -35.60 20.37 -4.46
N GLU A 129 -36.61 21.13 -4.91
CA GLU A 129 -36.55 21.90 -6.16
C GLU A 129 -35.61 23.10 -6.04
N GLN A 130 -35.70 23.84 -4.93
CA GLN A 130 -34.77 24.92 -4.63
C GLN A 130 -33.33 24.42 -4.54
N ARG A 131 -33.12 23.26 -3.90
CA ARG A 131 -31.79 22.64 -3.80
C ARG A 131 -31.25 22.28 -5.19
N ARG A 132 -32.05 21.66 -6.04
CA ARG A 132 -31.66 21.30 -7.41
C ARG A 132 -31.23 22.52 -8.21
N LYS A 133 -32.02 23.59 -8.15
CA LYS A 133 -31.70 24.86 -8.80
C LYS A 133 -30.41 25.48 -8.26
N ALA A 134 -30.27 25.55 -6.92
CA ALA A 134 -29.07 26.11 -6.30
C ALA A 134 -27.80 25.29 -6.64
N TYR A 135 -27.93 23.95 -6.71
CA TYR A 135 -26.82 23.09 -7.12
C TYR A 135 -26.38 23.36 -8.56
N HIS A 136 -27.30 23.55 -9.49
CA HIS A 136 -27.00 23.91 -10.85
C HIS A 136 -26.36 25.31 -10.96
N GLU A 137 -26.78 26.26 -10.13
CA GLU A 137 -26.15 27.59 -10.05
C GLU A 137 -24.72 27.49 -9.51
N ILE A 138 -24.46 26.62 -8.52
CA ILE A 138 -23.10 26.32 -8.02
C ILE A 138 -22.24 25.73 -9.13
N ASP A 139 -22.78 24.75 -9.88
CA ASP A 139 -22.09 24.15 -11.02
C ASP A 139 -21.70 25.21 -12.06
N SER A 140 -22.61 26.10 -12.39
CA SER A 140 -22.37 27.19 -13.36
C SER A 140 -21.24 28.14 -12.93
N VAL A 141 -21.17 28.53 -11.65
CA VAL A 141 -20.09 29.38 -11.12
C VAL A 141 -18.79 28.59 -11.03
N SER A 142 -18.85 27.30 -10.70
CA SER A 142 -17.70 26.40 -10.68
C SER A 142 -17.04 26.29 -12.06
N GLN A 143 -17.83 26.29 -13.15
CA GLN A 143 -17.30 26.33 -14.51
C GLN A 143 -16.55 27.63 -14.82
N LEU A 144 -16.97 28.77 -14.25
CA LEU A 144 -16.27 30.05 -14.42
C LEU A 144 -14.93 30.04 -13.69
N ALA A 145 -14.89 29.50 -12.45
CA ALA A 145 -13.64 29.30 -11.69
C ALA A 145 -12.68 28.33 -12.40
N ALA A 146 -13.20 27.23 -12.95
CA ALA A 146 -12.43 26.20 -13.62
C ALA A 146 -11.63 26.70 -14.85
N ARG A 147 -11.99 27.84 -15.44
CA ARG A 147 -11.21 28.48 -16.52
C ARG A 147 -9.80 28.86 -16.07
N TYR A 148 -9.61 29.15 -14.80
CA TYR A 148 -8.32 29.52 -14.21
C TYR A 148 -7.61 28.32 -13.56
N ASN A 149 -8.32 27.25 -13.24
CA ASN A 149 -7.78 26.09 -12.54
C ASN A 149 -6.76 25.34 -13.43
N ILE A 150 -5.67 24.90 -12.82
CA ILE A 150 -4.69 23.96 -13.39
C ILE A 150 -4.83 22.65 -12.59
N PRO A 151 -5.61 21.68 -13.07
CA PRO A 151 -5.88 20.45 -12.35
C PRO A 151 -4.59 19.68 -12.03
N ASN A 152 -4.53 19.13 -10.82
CA ASN A 152 -3.43 18.28 -10.32
C ASN A 152 -2.02 18.89 -10.47
N GLU A 153 -1.91 20.22 -10.36
CA GLU A 153 -0.60 20.86 -10.49
C GLU A 153 0.34 20.53 -9.33
N TYR A 154 -0.20 20.15 -8.15
CA TYR A 154 0.61 19.61 -7.06
C TYR A 154 1.33 18.31 -7.47
N ASP A 155 0.63 17.39 -8.12
CA ASP A 155 1.27 16.16 -8.62
C ASP A 155 2.30 16.45 -9.71
N LYS A 156 2.03 17.47 -10.57
CA LYS A 156 3.01 17.92 -11.56
C LYS A 156 4.28 18.46 -10.87
N LEU A 157 4.13 19.19 -9.75
CA LEU A 157 5.25 19.68 -8.94
C LEU A 157 6.05 18.51 -8.36
N MET A 158 5.37 17.55 -7.72
CA MET A 158 6.02 16.38 -7.10
C MET A 158 6.70 15.48 -8.15
N SER A 159 6.03 15.21 -9.27
CA SER A 159 6.63 14.47 -10.40
C SER A 159 7.86 15.20 -10.95
N SER A 160 7.82 16.53 -11.06
CA SER A 160 8.94 17.33 -11.60
C SER A 160 10.23 17.21 -10.78
N ILE A 161 10.10 16.94 -9.48
CA ILE A 161 11.24 16.67 -8.59
C ILE A 161 11.58 15.17 -8.48
N GLY A 162 10.86 14.30 -9.17
CA GLY A 162 11.09 12.84 -9.14
C GLY A 162 10.57 12.16 -7.87
N ALA A 163 9.54 12.71 -7.24
CA ALA A 163 8.87 12.10 -6.10
C ALA A 163 8.11 10.82 -6.51
N GLU A 164 8.03 9.88 -5.58
CA GLU A 164 7.24 8.66 -5.69
C GLU A 164 6.27 8.56 -4.50
N GLY A 165 5.21 7.76 -4.67
CA GLY A 165 4.30 7.47 -3.58
C GLY A 165 3.60 8.70 -2.99
N THR A 166 3.50 9.80 -3.78
CA THR A 166 2.75 11.00 -3.37
C THR A 166 1.32 10.60 -3.00
N ASN A 167 1.00 10.74 -1.72
CA ASN A 167 -0.29 10.31 -1.17
C ASN A 167 -0.58 11.06 0.14
N ALA A 168 -1.74 10.80 0.72
CA ALA A 168 -2.10 11.21 2.07
C ALA A 168 -3.05 10.17 2.68
N TYR A 169 -3.22 10.25 3.98
CA TYR A 169 -4.24 9.48 4.69
C TYR A 169 -4.77 10.24 5.90
N THR A 170 -6.04 10.02 6.18
CA THR A 170 -6.71 10.52 7.38
C THR A 170 -7.19 9.36 8.25
N SER A 171 -6.94 9.44 9.54
CA SER A 171 -7.47 8.51 10.54
C SER A 171 -8.24 9.27 11.62
N ASN A 172 -8.48 8.62 12.76
CA ASN A 172 -9.14 9.28 13.89
C ASN A 172 -8.30 10.44 14.46
N ASP A 173 -6.96 10.28 14.52
CA ASP A 173 -6.07 11.18 15.27
C ASP A 173 -5.06 11.93 14.38
N VAL A 174 -4.93 11.57 13.13
CA VAL A 174 -3.93 12.12 12.22
C VAL A 174 -4.47 12.36 10.82
N THR A 175 -4.01 13.44 10.19
CA THR A 175 -3.99 13.63 8.75
C THR A 175 -2.52 13.75 8.33
N CYS A 176 -2.06 12.87 7.45
CA CYS A 176 -0.65 12.76 7.10
C CYS A 176 -0.43 12.79 5.59
N TYR A 177 0.60 13.50 5.15
CA TYR A 177 0.99 13.67 3.75
C TYR A 177 2.34 13.00 3.52
N VAL A 178 2.45 12.19 2.48
CA VAL A 178 3.54 11.23 2.29
C VAL A 178 4.17 11.39 0.92
N GLU A 179 5.50 11.47 0.85
CA GLU A 179 6.27 11.41 -0.39
C GLU A 179 7.63 10.73 -0.16
N ASP A 180 8.10 9.98 -1.15
CA ASP A 180 9.50 9.55 -1.26
C ASP A 180 10.17 10.41 -2.35
N ILE A 181 11.17 11.21 -1.96
CA ILE A 181 11.83 12.17 -2.85
C ILE A 181 13.30 11.82 -3.07
N PRO A 182 13.88 12.15 -4.24
CA PRO A 182 15.34 12.15 -4.40
C PRO A 182 16.02 13.04 -3.37
N SER A 183 17.13 12.57 -2.79
CA SER A 183 17.82 13.26 -1.68
C SER A 183 18.35 14.66 -2.03
N ASN A 184 18.57 14.94 -3.30
CA ASN A 184 18.99 16.25 -3.81
C ASN A 184 17.84 17.27 -3.97
N GLU A 185 16.58 16.85 -3.79
CA GLU A 185 15.39 17.68 -4.04
C GLU A 185 14.74 18.26 -2.77
N VAL A 186 15.38 18.12 -1.61
CA VAL A 186 14.85 18.59 -0.31
C VAL A 186 14.46 20.08 -0.34
N VAL A 187 15.25 20.93 -1.02
CA VAL A 187 14.97 22.37 -1.12
C VAL A 187 13.69 22.64 -1.91
N ASN A 188 13.52 21.98 -3.05
CA ASN A 188 12.31 22.09 -3.88
C ASN A 188 11.08 21.52 -3.16
N TRP A 189 11.23 20.37 -2.51
CA TRP A 189 10.20 19.80 -1.67
C TRP A 189 9.77 20.77 -0.55
N ALA A 190 10.72 21.37 0.16
CA ALA A 190 10.42 22.32 1.25
C ALA A 190 9.69 23.57 0.74
N LYS A 191 10.04 24.09 -0.45
CA LYS A 191 9.32 25.20 -1.11
C LYS A 191 7.87 24.81 -1.39
N ILE A 192 7.63 23.67 -2.03
CA ILE A 192 6.31 23.20 -2.41
C ILE A 192 5.45 22.99 -1.16
N GLN A 193 5.97 22.25 -0.17
CA GLN A 193 5.22 21.92 1.02
C GLN A 193 4.94 23.13 1.90
N SER A 194 5.90 24.04 2.07
CA SER A 194 5.69 25.24 2.87
C SER A 194 4.61 26.14 2.29
N ASP A 195 4.56 26.31 0.96
CA ASP A 195 3.50 27.09 0.31
C ASP A 195 2.13 26.40 0.47
N ARG A 196 2.09 25.09 0.29
CA ARG A 196 0.88 24.26 0.47
C ARG A 196 0.30 24.38 1.88
N PHE A 197 1.11 24.28 2.93
CA PHE A 197 0.66 24.33 4.32
C PHE A 197 0.36 25.76 4.82
N LYS A 198 0.97 26.77 4.22
CA LYS A 198 0.74 28.17 4.59
C LYS A 198 -0.36 28.85 3.78
N HIS A 199 -0.52 28.51 2.51
CA HIS A 199 -1.31 29.28 1.54
C HIS A 199 -2.32 28.45 0.73
N MET A 200 -2.78 27.33 1.30
CA MET A 200 -3.81 26.48 0.69
C MET A 200 -5.04 27.27 0.25
N VAL A 201 -5.56 26.96 -0.92
CA VAL A 201 -6.78 27.51 -1.48
C VAL A 201 -7.77 26.38 -1.76
N ILE A 202 -8.98 26.49 -1.23
CA ILE A 202 -10.06 25.55 -1.55
C ILE A 202 -10.50 25.80 -3.00
N ARG A 203 -10.11 24.88 -3.87
CA ARG A 203 -10.31 24.92 -5.32
C ARG A 203 -10.88 23.61 -5.80
N GLY A 204 -11.65 23.61 -6.88
CA GLY A 204 -12.26 22.40 -7.41
C GLY A 204 -13.21 21.71 -6.43
N PHE A 205 -13.74 22.41 -5.44
CA PHE A 205 -14.58 21.87 -4.36
C PHE A 205 -15.75 21.07 -4.88
N HIS A 206 -16.46 21.62 -5.90
CA HIS A 206 -17.65 21.00 -6.47
C HIS A 206 -17.34 19.67 -7.18
N THR A 207 -16.25 19.59 -7.94
CA THR A 207 -15.82 18.37 -8.61
C THR A 207 -15.20 17.36 -7.65
N GLU A 208 -14.44 17.81 -6.65
CA GLU A 208 -13.85 16.90 -5.67
C GLU A 208 -14.89 16.26 -4.75
N LEU A 209 -15.99 16.95 -4.49
CA LEU A 209 -17.11 16.38 -3.73
C LEU A 209 -17.69 15.14 -4.44
N GLU A 210 -17.65 15.09 -5.77
CA GLU A 210 -18.05 13.91 -6.54
C GLU A 210 -17.14 12.70 -6.26
N ALA A 211 -15.83 12.92 -6.17
CA ALA A 211 -14.87 11.86 -5.83
C ALA A 211 -15.12 11.31 -4.42
N VAL A 212 -15.35 12.18 -3.43
CA VAL A 212 -15.67 11.78 -2.05
C VAL A 212 -17.00 11.03 -1.97
N TYR A 213 -18.02 11.41 -2.77
CA TYR A 213 -19.26 10.65 -2.87
C TYR A 213 -19.04 9.23 -3.40
N GLU A 214 -18.21 9.10 -4.44
CA GLU A 214 -17.91 7.76 -4.97
C GLU A 214 -17.15 6.91 -3.96
N GLU A 215 -16.20 7.48 -3.25
CA GLU A 215 -15.47 6.78 -2.19
C GLU A 215 -16.41 6.34 -1.06
N PHE A 216 -17.35 7.19 -0.67
CA PHE A 216 -18.39 6.83 0.29
C PHE A 216 -19.22 5.64 -0.24
N ASN A 217 -19.70 5.71 -1.49
CA ASN A 217 -20.50 4.65 -2.09
C ASN A 217 -19.75 3.33 -2.22
N ILE A 218 -18.46 3.36 -2.59
CA ILE A 218 -17.58 2.17 -2.61
C ILE A 218 -17.45 1.59 -1.19
N GLY A 219 -17.29 2.46 -0.19
CA GLY A 219 -17.19 2.07 1.21
C GLY A 219 -18.43 1.34 1.75
N LEU A 220 -19.61 1.64 1.21
CA LEU A 220 -20.86 0.94 1.58
C LEU A 220 -20.82 -0.55 1.24
N ALA A 221 -20.12 -0.96 0.20
CA ALA A 221 -19.97 -2.35 -0.20
C ALA A 221 -18.92 -3.13 0.60
N GLN A 222 -18.13 -2.46 1.43
CA GLN A 222 -17.03 -3.07 2.20
C GLN A 222 -17.53 -3.60 3.56
N ASP A 223 -17.68 -4.89 3.68
CA ASP A 223 -18.18 -5.53 4.91
C ASP A 223 -17.27 -5.29 6.13
N ASN A 224 -15.96 -5.25 5.93
CA ASN A 224 -15.01 -4.91 7.00
C ASN A 224 -15.26 -3.51 7.57
N ARG A 225 -15.57 -2.51 6.74
CA ARG A 225 -15.87 -1.15 7.21
C ARG A 225 -17.11 -1.12 8.10
N LYS A 226 -18.15 -1.87 7.73
CA LYS A 226 -19.36 -2.02 8.55
C LYS A 226 -19.06 -2.67 9.90
N MET A 227 -18.27 -3.75 9.88
CA MET A 227 -17.90 -4.49 11.09
C MET A 227 -17.09 -3.61 12.06
N TRP A 228 -16.06 -2.92 11.59
CA TRP A 228 -15.26 -2.03 12.41
C TRP A 228 -16.08 -0.83 12.94
N GLY A 229 -16.94 -0.26 12.11
CA GLY A 229 -17.85 0.81 12.52
C GLY A 229 -18.79 0.37 13.67
N ALA A 230 -19.38 -0.82 13.55
CA ALA A 230 -20.22 -1.40 14.60
C ALA A 230 -19.42 -1.70 15.88
N LEU A 231 -18.20 -2.25 15.74
CA LEU A 231 -17.32 -2.55 16.87
C LEU A 231 -16.93 -1.29 17.64
N ASN A 232 -16.50 -0.25 16.92
CA ASN A 232 -16.15 1.03 17.52
C ASN A 232 -17.33 1.71 18.22
N LYS A 233 -18.53 1.63 17.64
CA LYS A 233 -19.76 2.16 18.25
C LYS A 233 -20.09 1.46 19.58
N LEU A 234 -19.81 0.16 19.71
CA LEU A 234 -19.99 -0.59 20.96
C LEU A 234 -18.90 -0.25 21.98
N LEU A 235 -17.65 -0.07 21.54
CA LEU A 235 -16.53 0.30 22.40
C LEU A 235 -16.62 1.75 22.89
N TYR A 236 -17.01 2.69 22.04
CA TYR A 236 -16.94 4.13 22.28
C TYR A 236 -18.28 4.81 21.95
N PRO A 237 -19.37 4.50 22.70
CA PRO A 237 -20.71 4.97 22.35
C PRO A 237 -20.91 6.50 22.46
N THR A 238 -20.05 7.22 23.19
CA THR A 238 -20.12 8.66 23.37
C THR A 238 -18.92 9.42 22.86
N HIS A 239 -17.80 8.73 22.65
CA HIS A 239 -16.56 9.30 22.14
C HIS A 239 -16.56 9.34 20.61
N PRO A 240 -15.92 10.33 19.94
CA PRO A 240 -15.84 10.42 18.48
C PRO A 240 -15.29 9.17 17.78
N TYR A 241 -14.46 8.35 18.43
CA TYR A 241 -14.00 7.09 17.86
C TYR A 241 -15.13 6.12 17.48
N GLY A 242 -16.27 6.22 18.13
CA GLY A 242 -17.44 5.38 17.86
C GLY A 242 -18.63 6.13 17.28
N THR A 243 -18.69 7.46 17.44
CA THR A 243 -19.82 8.28 16.97
C THR A 243 -19.59 8.95 15.63
N GLN A 244 -18.33 9.01 15.16
CA GLN A 244 -17.94 9.64 13.90
C GLN A 244 -17.15 8.65 13.04
N THR A 245 -17.26 8.78 11.73
CA THR A 245 -16.45 8.02 10.76
C THR A 245 -15.55 8.96 9.99
N THR A 246 -14.39 8.49 9.56
CA THR A 246 -13.40 9.32 8.86
C THR A 246 -13.99 9.96 7.59
N ILE A 247 -14.80 9.23 6.84
CA ILE A 247 -15.44 9.75 5.62
C ILE A 247 -16.69 10.61 5.90
N GLY A 248 -17.17 10.63 7.13
CA GLY A 248 -18.40 11.32 7.53
C GLY A 248 -19.66 10.52 7.24
N THR A 249 -20.81 11.20 7.38
CA THR A 249 -22.13 10.63 7.09
C THR A 249 -22.64 11.08 5.72
N GLN A 250 -23.56 10.29 5.15
CA GLN A 250 -24.24 10.67 3.90
C GLN A 250 -24.91 12.04 3.98
N GLU A 251 -25.54 12.36 5.10
CA GLU A 251 -26.22 13.63 5.31
C GLU A 251 -25.23 14.81 5.33
N HIS A 252 -24.11 14.66 6.05
CA HIS A 252 -23.09 15.71 6.12
C HIS A 252 -22.40 15.94 4.78
N LEU A 253 -22.11 14.88 4.03
CA LEU A 253 -21.55 15.00 2.66
C LEU A 253 -22.53 15.71 1.71
N LYS A 254 -23.86 15.49 1.83
CA LYS A 254 -24.86 16.22 1.05
C LYS A 254 -25.00 17.71 1.42
N ASN A 255 -24.48 18.11 2.58
CA ASN A 255 -24.56 19.46 3.12
C ASN A 255 -23.19 20.01 3.51
N PRO A 256 -22.19 20.00 2.62
CA PRO A 256 -20.82 20.39 2.96
C PRO A 256 -20.74 21.89 3.28
N SER A 257 -19.77 22.27 4.14
CA SER A 257 -19.48 23.66 4.49
C SER A 257 -18.02 24.01 4.20
N ILE A 258 -17.80 24.90 3.26
CA ILE A 258 -16.48 25.46 2.96
C ILE A 258 -15.96 26.28 4.14
N VAL A 259 -16.84 27.01 4.81
CA VAL A 259 -16.47 27.80 6.00
C VAL A 259 -15.98 26.90 7.14
N ASN A 260 -16.63 25.77 7.41
CA ASN A 260 -16.19 24.82 8.44
C ASN A 260 -14.83 24.20 8.08
N ILE A 261 -14.58 23.90 6.81
CA ILE A 261 -13.27 23.40 6.35
C ILE A 261 -12.17 24.45 6.55
N LYS A 262 -12.42 25.71 6.19
CA LYS A 262 -11.49 26.82 6.44
C LYS A 262 -11.21 27.02 7.94
N ASN A 263 -12.23 26.93 8.77
CA ASN A 263 -12.10 27.03 10.23
C ASN A 263 -11.27 25.85 10.78
N TYR A 264 -11.51 24.64 10.26
CA TYR A 264 -10.75 23.44 10.64
C TYR A 264 -9.27 23.58 10.25
N PHE A 265 -8.99 24.00 9.02
CA PHE A 265 -7.63 24.27 8.55
C PHE A 265 -6.93 25.33 9.42
N SER A 266 -7.56 26.49 9.63
CA SER A 266 -6.99 27.57 10.44
C SER A 266 -6.72 27.18 11.88
N ARG A 267 -7.51 26.26 12.43
CA ARG A 267 -7.36 25.78 13.81
C ARG A 267 -6.23 24.77 13.97
N TYR A 268 -6.15 23.79 13.09
CA TYR A 268 -5.32 22.60 13.29
C TYR A 268 -4.04 22.57 12.43
N TYR A 269 -4.03 23.22 11.26
CA TYR A 269 -2.87 23.27 10.37
C TYR A 269 -1.95 24.44 10.76
N ALA A 270 -1.28 24.28 11.86
CA ALA A 270 -0.36 25.25 12.44
C ALA A 270 0.94 24.54 12.88
N PRO A 271 2.12 25.21 12.83
CA PRO A 271 3.40 24.55 13.06
C PRO A 271 3.49 23.89 14.44
N ASN A 272 2.88 24.46 15.46
CA ASN A 272 2.84 23.86 16.80
C ASN A 272 1.88 22.65 16.94
N ASN A 273 1.26 22.20 15.84
CA ASN A 273 0.41 21.00 15.74
C ASN A 273 0.88 20.04 14.64
N VAL A 274 2.05 20.28 14.07
CA VAL A 274 2.58 19.54 12.91
C VAL A 274 3.97 19.02 13.21
N ALA A 275 4.28 17.85 12.64
CA ALA A 275 5.64 17.33 12.58
C ALA A 275 6.04 16.99 11.15
N ILE A 276 7.30 17.26 10.82
CA ILE A 276 7.97 16.75 9.62
C ILE A 276 8.87 15.59 10.05
N CYS A 277 8.61 14.40 9.50
CA CYS A 277 9.31 13.16 9.80
C CYS A 277 10.02 12.68 8.54
N MET A 278 11.35 12.54 8.59
CA MET A 278 12.15 12.20 7.42
C MET A 278 13.16 11.10 7.74
N ALA A 279 13.25 10.10 6.84
CA ALA A 279 14.27 9.06 6.90
C ALA A 279 14.88 8.83 5.52
N GLY A 280 16.22 8.76 5.44
CA GLY A 280 16.90 8.52 4.17
C GLY A 280 18.27 9.15 4.06
N ASP A 281 18.77 9.30 2.83
CA ASP A 281 20.09 9.86 2.56
C ASP A 281 20.07 11.39 2.67
N MET A 282 20.48 11.90 3.81
CA MET A 282 20.47 13.32 4.08
C MET A 282 21.65 13.77 4.97
N ALA A 283 21.95 15.08 4.90
CA ALA A 283 22.77 15.77 5.87
C ALA A 283 21.84 16.55 6.83
N PRO A 284 21.62 16.09 8.07
CA PRO A 284 20.62 16.65 8.99
C PRO A 284 20.75 18.16 9.21
N ASP A 285 21.98 18.68 9.31
CA ASP A 285 22.22 20.10 9.55
C ASP A 285 21.79 20.98 8.35
N LYS A 286 21.89 20.44 7.11
CA LYS A 286 21.39 21.12 5.92
C LYS A 286 19.87 21.03 5.82
N VAL A 287 19.32 19.86 6.15
CA VAL A 287 17.87 19.64 6.10
C VAL A 287 17.15 20.55 7.09
N ILE A 288 17.60 20.59 8.35
CA ILE A 288 16.95 21.44 9.36
C ILE A 288 17.05 22.95 9.00
N ALA A 289 18.18 23.39 8.46
CA ALA A 289 18.33 24.77 7.99
C ALA A 289 17.37 25.07 6.82
N THR A 290 17.20 24.14 5.90
CA THR A 290 16.23 24.25 4.80
C THR A 290 14.80 24.31 5.32
N ILE A 291 14.43 23.44 6.26
CA ILE A 291 13.09 23.44 6.85
C ILE A 291 12.83 24.77 7.60
N ASP A 292 13.78 25.26 8.39
CA ASP A 292 13.63 26.55 9.08
C ASP A 292 13.52 27.72 8.10
N GLN A 293 14.29 27.71 7.01
CA GLN A 293 14.19 28.72 5.96
C GLN A 293 12.80 28.85 5.34
N TYR A 294 12.13 27.71 5.09
CA TYR A 294 10.85 27.70 4.39
C TYR A 294 9.63 27.63 5.33
N PHE A 295 9.75 27.04 6.51
CA PHE A 295 8.66 26.88 7.47
C PHE A 295 8.79 27.76 8.72
N GLY A 296 9.95 28.37 8.97
CA GLY A 296 10.20 29.12 10.20
C GLY A 296 9.31 30.37 10.39
N ASP A 297 8.84 30.99 9.31
CA ASP A 297 7.90 32.11 9.31
C ASP A 297 6.43 31.71 9.46
N TRP A 298 6.13 30.40 9.40
CA TRP A 298 4.78 29.88 9.57
C TRP A 298 4.28 30.17 10.99
N LYS A 299 3.13 30.85 11.11
CA LYS A 299 2.65 31.37 12.39
C LYS A 299 2.02 30.25 13.23
N PRO A 300 2.44 30.08 14.49
CA PRO A 300 1.79 29.13 15.39
C PRO A 300 0.37 29.61 15.77
N ASN A 301 -0.50 28.67 16.02
CA ASN A 301 -1.79 28.94 16.63
C ASN A 301 -1.63 28.99 18.15
N THR A 302 -1.59 30.21 18.72
CA THR A 302 -1.46 30.42 20.16
C THR A 302 -2.71 30.02 20.95
N ASN A 303 -3.86 29.90 20.25
CA ASN A 303 -5.15 29.50 20.82
C ASN A 303 -5.52 28.05 20.41
N LEU A 304 -4.52 27.23 20.10
CA LEU A 304 -4.76 25.83 19.76
C LEU A 304 -5.41 25.11 20.94
N SER A 305 -6.69 24.86 20.83
CA SER A 305 -7.44 24.04 21.79
C SER A 305 -7.91 22.78 21.10
N ARG A 306 -7.70 21.65 21.73
CA ARG A 306 -8.27 20.36 21.29
C ARG A 306 -9.55 20.10 22.07
N PRO A 307 -10.59 19.55 21.45
CA PRO A 307 -11.78 19.13 22.18
C PRO A 307 -11.40 18.11 23.27
N GLU A 308 -11.88 18.34 24.47
CA GLU A 308 -11.82 17.35 25.54
C GLU A 308 -13.14 16.60 25.56
N TYR A 309 -13.04 15.28 25.57
CA TYR A 309 -14.22 14.42 25.60
C TYR A 309 -14.44 13.83 26.98
N ALA A 310 -15.70 13.71 27.37
CA ALA A 310 -16.03 13.06 28.62
C ALA A 310 -15.57 11.60 28.59
N PRO A 311 -14.98 11.09 29.67
CA PRO A 311 -14.56 9.69 29.72
C PRO A 311 -15.72 8.74 29.47
N GLU A 312 -15.46 7.72 28.64
CA GLU A 312 -16.40 6.65 28.39
C GLU A 312 -16.70 5.87 29.69
N LYS A 313 -17.97 5.61 29.95
CA LYS A 313 -18.37 4.77 31.09
C LYS A 313 -17.81 3.36 30.96
N PRO A 314 -17.43 2.70 32.07
CA PRO A 314 -17.01 1.29 32.00
C PRO A 314 -18.07 0.41 31.33
N ILE A 315 -17.65 -0.57 30.59
CA ILE A 315 -18.50 -1.61 30.02
C ILE A 315 -18.66 -2.67 31.11
N THR A 316 -19.89 -2.80 31.65
CA THR A 316 -20.23 -3.67 32.79
C THR A 316 -21.11 -4.87 32.42
N ALA A 317 -21.46 -5.00 31.15
CA ALA A 317 -22.15 -6.15 30.59
C ALA A 317 -21.73 -6.34 29.14
N PRO A 318 -21.65 -7.58 28.61
CA PRO A 318 -21.33 -7.84 27.21
C PRO A 318 -22.28 -7.09 26.27
N ARG A 319 -21.74 -6.59 25.17
CA ARG A 319 -22.51 -5.88 24.14
C ARG A 319 -22.29 -6.58 22.81
N ASP A 320 -23.39 -6.92 22.16
CA ASP A 320 -23.35 -7.62 20.88
C ASP A 320 -24.08 -6.82 19.82
N SER A 321 -23.61 -6.94 18.57
CA SER A 321 -24.26 -6.40 17.38
C SER A 321 -24.08 -7.35 16.21
N SER A 322 -24.90 -7.20 15.18
CA SER A 322 -24.74 -7.93 13.92
C SER A 322 -24.73 -6.94 12.76
N VAL A 323 -23.86 -7.23 11.78
CA VAL A 323 -23.86 -6.54 10.50
C VAL A 323 -24.06 -7.56 9.39
N ILE A 324 -24.68 -7.12 8.29
CA ILE A 324 -24.99 -7.97 7.13
C ILE A 324 -24.17 -7.49 5.95
N GLY A 325 -23.59 -8.44 5.22
CA GLY A 325 -22.86 -8.18 3.99
C GLY A 325 -22.65 -9.41 3.14
N GLN A 326 -22.22 -9.23 1.91
CA GLN A 326 -22.15 -10.30 0.91
C GLN A 326 -20.97 -11.26 1.13
N GLU A 327 -19.86 -10.76 1.69
CA GLU A 327 -18.63 -11.56 1.87
C GLU A 327 -18.77 -12.62 2.96
N ALA A 328 -17.72 -13.41 3.16
CA ALA A 328 -17.65 -14.50 4.14
C ALA A 328 -18.00 -14.03 5.57
N GLU A 329 -18.64 -14.91 6.33
CA GLU A 329 -18.95 -14.67 7.74
C GLU A 329 -17.68 -14.54 8.59
N MET A 330 -17.73 -13.68 9.61
CA MET A 330 -16.67 -13.56 10.62
C MET A 330 -17.22 -13.05 11.95
N VAL A 331 -16.50 -13.31 13.02
CA VAL A 331 -16.76 -12.72 14.34
C VAL A 331 -15.59 -11.83 14.74
N ALA A 332 -15.92 -10.62 15.22
CA ALA A 332 -14.97 -9.69 15.79
C ALA A 332 -15.34 -9.40 17.25
N MET A 333 -14.37 -9.50 18.15
CA MET A 333 -14.50 -9.24 19.56
C MET A 333 -13.49 -8.19 19.99
N ALA A 334 -13.83 -7.34 20.95
CA ALA A 334 -12.87 -6.39 21.48
C ALA A 334 -13.13 -6.03 22.95
N TRP A 335 -12.06 -5.54 23.57
CA TRP A 335 -12.10 -4.88 24.89
C TRP A 335 -11.52 -3.48 24.73
N ARG A 336 -12.13 -2.50 25.42
CA ARG A 336 -11.54 -1.15 25.50
C ARG A 336 -10.30 -1.21 26.41
N MET A 337 -9.22 -0.62 25.92
CA MET A 337 -7.89 -0.64 26.55
C MET A 337 -7.36 0.76 26.81
N PRO A 338 -6.33 0.91 27.65
CA PRO A 338 -5.57 2.15 27.76
C PRO A 338 -5.01 2.62 26.41
N GLN A 339 -4.71 3.92 26.33
CA GLN A 339 -4.18 4.60 25.15
C GLN A 339 -2.73 4.15 24.77
N ALA A 340 -2.32 4.53 23.54
CA ALA A 340 -1.04 4.13 22.94
C ALA A 340 0.22 4.50 23.76
N ASN A 341 0.22 5.65 24.47
CA ASN A 341 1.35 6.10 25.28
C ASN A 341 1.29 5.60 26.74
N SER A 342 0.42 4.64 27.04
CA SER A 342 0.31 4.07 28.38
C SER A 342 1.40 3.03 28.67
N ALA A 343 1.77 2.85 29.94
CA ALA A 343 2.66 1.77 30.36
C ALA A 343 2.10 0.35 30.07
N ALA A 344 0.82 0.24 29.74
CA ALA A 344 0.15 -1.02 29.39
C ALA A 344 0.43 -1.46 27.94
N ALA A 345 0.80 -0.54 27.06
CA ALA A 345 0.89 -0.80 25.61
C ALA A 345 1.86 -1.95 25.28
N ASP A 346 3.06 -1.96 25.86
CA ASP A 346 4.05 -3.02 25.67
C ASP A 346 3.52 -4.42 26.05
N THR A 347 2.78 -4.49 27.16
CA THR A 347 2.19 -5.76 27.65
C THR A 347 1.06 -6.21 26.74
N LEU A 348 0.21 -5.29 26.29
CA LEU A 348 -0.89 -5.59 25.36
C LEU A 348 -0.37 -6.08 24.01
N GLU A 349 0.72 -5.50 23.50
CA GLU A 349 1.36 -5.96 22.27
C GLU A 349 1.88 -7.40 22.42
N LEU A 350 2.56 -7.73 23.54
CA LEU A 350 2.99 -9.10 23.80
C LEU A 350 1.83 -10.07 23.90
N MET A 351 0.75 -9.68 24.57
CA MET A 351 -0.45 -10.53 24.72
C MET A 351 -1.07 -10.86 23.35
N GLY A 352 -1.10 -9.89 22.44
CA GLY A 352 -1.55 -10.13 21.06
C GLY A 352 -0.73 -11.23 20.39
N ARG A 353 0.60 -11.16 20.52
CA ARG A 353 1.52 -12.13 19.94
C ARG A 353 1.53 -13.50 20.65
N LEU A 354 1.24 -13.54 21.96
CA LEU A 354 1.04 -14.80 22.69
C LEU A 354 -0.26 -15.50 22.28
N LEU A 355 -1.30 -14.75 21.95
CA LEU A 355 -2.55 -15.29 21.45
C LEU A 355 -2.41 -15.73 19.98
N TYR A 356 -1.88 -14.86 19.11
CA TYR A 356 -1.76 -15.15 17.68
C TYR A 356 -0.51 -14.50 17.09
N ASN A 357 0.35 -15.30 16.48
CA ASN A 357 1.56 -14.84 15.80
C ASN A 357 1.79 -15.53 14.45
N GLY A 358 0.83 -16.31 13.97
CA GLY A 358 0.86 -17.05 12.71
C GLY A 358 1.63 -18.37 12.79
N LYS A 359 2.17 -18.77 13.98
CA LYS A 359 2.99 -19.99 14.15
C LYS A 359 2.76 -20.72 15.47
N ALA A 360 2.92 -20.06 16.60
CA ALA A 360 3.03 -20.73 17.90
C ALA A 360 2.18 -20.08 19.01
N GLY A 361 1.34 -19.10 18.68
CA GLY A 361 0.39 -18.52 19.61
C GLY A 361 -0.70 -19.50 20.03
N LEU A 362 -1.42 -19.19 21.10
CA LEU A 362 -2.48 -20.05 21.62
C LEU A 362 -3.56 -20.33 20.57
N ILE A 363 -3.98 -19.31 19.83
CA ILE A 363 -4.96 -19.45 18.74
C ILE A 363 -4.37 -20.24 17.57
N ASP A 364 -3.09 -20.01 17.24
CA ASP A 364 -2.41 -20.78 16.20
C ASP A 364 -2.44 -22.28 16.47
N LEU A 365 -1.98 -22.67 17.68
CA LEU A 365 -1.80 -24.08 18.06
C LEU A 365 -3.13 -24.80 18.34
N ASN A 366 -4.10 -24.11 18.91
CA ASN A 366 -5.33 -24.73 19.39
C ASN A 366 -6.51 -24.63 18.44
N LEU A 367 -6.49 -23.66 17.52
CA LEU A 367 -7.62 -23.39 16.63
C LEU A 367 -7.26 -23.40 15.14
N VAL A 368 -6.21 -22.67 14.71
CA VAL A 368 -5.87 -22.55 13.28
C VAL A 368 -5.20 -23.81 12.75
N GLN A 369 -4.15 -24.31 13.43
CA GLN A 369 -3.44 -25.51 12.99
C GLN A 369 -4.33 -26.76 12.99
N PRO A 370 -5.17 -27.02 14.02
CA PRO A 370 -6.14 -28.12 13.96
C PRO A 370 -7.40 -27.78 13.15
N MET A 371 -7.37 -26.71 12.34
CA MET A 371 -8.45 -26.30 11.42
C MET A 371 -9.84 -26.18 12.07
N LYS A 372 -9.92 -25.81 13.35
CA LYS A 372 -11.17 -25.48 14.03
C LYS A 372 -11.74 -24.12 13.63
N ILE A 373 -10.92 -23.25 13.07
CA ILE A 373 -11.25 -21.99 12.40
C ILE A 373 -10.35 -21.83 11.17
N MET A 374 -10.79 -21.07 10.17
CA MET A 374 -9.97 -20.85 8.96
C MET A 374 -8.84 -19.88 9.15
N GLY A 375 -9.01 -18.88 10.01
CA GLY A 375 -8.03 -17.86 10.27
C GLY A 375 -8.44 -16.99 11.43
N ALA A 376 -7.45 -16.28 12.00
CA ALA A 376 -7.66 -15.39 13.12
C ALA A 376 -6.75 -14.16 13.05
N TYR A 377 -7.08 -13.18 13.88
CA TYR A 377 -6.23 -12.06 14.25
C TYR A 377 -6.38 -11.79 15.74
N ALA A 378 -5.29 -11.46 16.42
CA ALA A 378 -5.29 -10.95 17.78
C ALA A 378 -4.27 -9.82 17.89
N GLY A 379 -4.68 -8.67 18.45
CA GLY A 379 -3.76 -7.56 18.61
C GLY A 379 -4.34 -6.35 19.34
N TYR A 380 -3.42 -5.54 19.85
CA TYR A 380 -3.70 -4.26 20.46
C TYR A 380 -3.65 -3.16 19.40
N GLN A 381 -4.60 -2.26 19.44
CA GLN A 381 -4.62 -1.01 18.69
C GLN A 381 -4.66 0.16 19.67
N GLY A 382 -3.53 0.85 19.81
CA GLY A 382 -3.43 2.07 20.60
C GLY A 382 -3.83 3.28 19.77
N LEU A 383 -4.72 4.12 20.29
CA LEU A 383 -5.08 5.43 19.78
C LEU A 383 -4.68 6.49 20.82
N HIS A 384 -4.85 7.77 20.51
CA HIS A 384 -4.46 8.86 21.39
C HIS A 384 -5.19 8.88 22.72
N ASP A 385 -6.54 8.69 22.73
CA ASP A 385 -7.35 8.79 23.95
C ASP A 385 -7.65 7.43 24.58
N TYR A 386 -7.72 6.38 23.78
CA TYR A 386 -8.03 5.01 24.19
C TYR A 386 -7.23 4.00 23.36
N GLY A 387 -7.37 2.74 23.69
CA GLY A 387 -6.99 1.62 22.85
C GLY A 387 -8.09 0.56 22.80
N SER A 388 -7.91 -0.41 21.93
CA SER A 388 -8.72 -1.63 21.89
C SER A 388 -7.81 -2.85 21.75
N PHE A 389 -8.23 -3.96 22.35
CA PHE A 389 -7.64 -5.26 22.07
C PHE A 389 -8.65 -6.06 21.26
N ASN A 390 -8.27 -6.48 20.07
CA ASN A 390 -9.17 -7.03 19.08
C ASN A 390 -8.85 -8.51 18.81
N LEU A 391 -9.89 -9.33 18.74
CA LEU A 391 -9.85 -10.72 18.28
C LEU A 391 -10.82 -10.85 17.11
N ILE A 392 -10.35 -11.41 16.00
CA ILE A 392 -11.19 -11.70 14.82
C ILE A 392 -10.97 -13.15 14.44
N ALA A 393 -12.04 -13.85 14.06
CA ALA A 393 -11.92 -15.19 13.51
C ALA A 393 -12.91 -15.42 12.35
N ILE A 394 -12.46 -16.25 11.40
CA ILE A 394 -13.24 -16.73 10.26
C ILE A 394 -13.64 -18.18 10.56
N PRO A 395 -14.94 -18.50 10.62
CA PRO A 395 -15.41 -19.85 10.92
C PRO A 395 -15.10 -20.84 9.77
N VAL A 396 -14.99 -22.12 10.10
CA VAL A 396 -15.03 -23.18 9.07
C VAL A 396 -16.44 -23.33 8.52
N LYS A 397 -16.60 -24.05 7.41
CA LYS A 397 -17.89 -24.24 6.75
C LYS A 397 -18.92 -24.84 7.72
N GLY A 398 -20.07 -24.18 7.85
CA GLY A 398 -21.19 -24.62 8.68
C GLY A 398 -21.04 -24.38 10.19
N GLN A 399 -19.94 -23.80 10.65
CA GLN A 399 -19.75 -23.41 12.03
C GLN A 399 -20.52 -22.15 12.36
N LYS A 400 -21.21 -22.11 13.49
CA LYS A 400 -21.91 -20.93 13.97
C LYS A 400 -20.90 -19.88 14.48
N LEU A 401 -21.19 -18.61 14.26
CA LEU A 401 -20.35 -17.51 14.74
C LEU A 401 -20.25 -17.48 16.27
N GLU A 402 -21.32 -17.90 16.96
CA GLU A 402 -21.36 -18.02 18.43
C GLU A 402 -20.40 -19.09 18.94
N ASP A 403 -20.28 -20.24 18.22
CA ASP A 403 -19.33 -21.30 18.55
C ASP A 403 -17.88 -20.81 18.31
N THR A 404 -17.65 -20.10 17.21
CA THR A 404 -16.37 -19.48 16.91
C THR A 404 -15.95 -18.47 17.98
N ARG A 405 -16.90 -17.64 18.46
CA ARG A 405 -16.71 -16.73 19.61
C ARG A 405 -16.28 -17.48 20.86
N ALA A 406 -16.96 -18.58 21.19
CA ALA A 406 -16.66 -19.39 22.36
C ALA A 406 -15.24 -19.98 22.30
N LEU A 407 -14.79 -20.43 21.11
CA LEU A 407 -13.42 -20.90 20.90
C LEU A 407 -12.37 -19.82 21.15
N LEU A 408 -12.60 -18.57 20.70
CA LEU A 408 -11.70 -17.46 20.97
C LEU A 408 -11.64 -17.11 22.46
N LEU A 409 -12.78 -17.09 23.14
CA LEU A 409 -12.84 -16.83 24.60
C LEU A 409 -12.09 -17.90 25.41
N ASP A 410 -12.14 -19.17 24.99
CA ASP A 410 -11.36 -20.24 25.64
C ASP A 410 -9.84 -19.92 25.56
N GLN A 411 -9.35 -19.36 24.45
CA GLN A 411 -7.93 -19.00 24.34
C GLN A 411 -7.56 -17.81 25.25
N VAL A 412 -8.47 -16.86 25.43
CA VAL A 412 -8.30 -15.76 26.40
C VAL A 412 -8.26 -16.31 27.83
N GLU A 413 -9.15 -17.26 28.18
CA GLU A 413 -9.14 -17.89 29.49
C GLU A 413 -7.88 -18.72 29.74
N ARG A 414 -7.32 -19.39 28.71
CA ARG A 414 -6.02 -20.06 28.79
C ARG A 414 -4.88 -19.07 29.05
N LEU A 415 -4.88 -17.91 28.39
CA LEU A 415 -3.91 -16.85 28.65
C LEU A 415 -4.02 -16.35 30.10
N LYS A 416 -5.23 -16.12 30.62
CA LYS A 416 -5.51 -15.70 32.02
C LYS A 416 -5.04 -16.71 33.06
N LYS A 417 -5.08 -18.02 32.73
CA LYS A 417 -4.59 -19.10 33.57
C LYS A 417 -3.09 -19.35 33.40
N GLY A 418 -2.42 -18.70 32.46
CA GLY A 418 -1.02 -18.95 32.15
C GLY A 418 -0.78 -20.29 31.48
N GLU A 419 -1.77 -20.85 30.77
CA GLU A 419 -1.66 -22.14 30.07
C GLU A 419 -0.89 -21.98 28.75
N PHE A 420 0.32 -21.43 28.82
CA PHE A 420 1.26 -21.32 27.70
C PHE A 420 2.68 -21.62 28.20
N ASP A 421 3.54 -22.10 27.29
CA ASP A 421 4.91 -22.46 27.59
C ASP A 421 5.74 -21.21 27.90
N ASP A 422 6.59 -21.25 28.90
CA ASP A 422 7.52 -20.16 29.24
C ASP A 422 8.48 -19.85 28.09
N ASN A 423 8.88 -20.85 27.30
CA ASN A 423 9.64 -20.66 26.09
C ASN A 423 8.87 -19.87 25.01
N LEU A 424 7.54 -19.89 25.01
CA LEU A 424 6.75 -19.11 24.06
C LEU A 424 6.94 -17.60 24.28
N LEU A 425 6.90 -17.14 25.54
CA LEU A 425 7.14 -15.73 25.85
C LEU A 425 8.54 -15.28 25.41
N ALA A 426 9.58 -16.07 25.72
CA ALA A 426 10.95 -15.79 25.27
C ALA A 426 11.06 -15.73 23.73
N SER A 427 10.36 -16.64 23.05
CA SER A 427 10.33 -16.72 21.58
C SER A 427 9.58 -15.51 20.97
N VAL A 428 8.48 -15.08 21.57
CA VAL A 428 7.73 -13.88 21.16
C VAL A 428 8.63 -12.64 21.26
N ILE A 429 9.35 -12.48 22.36
CA ILE A 429 10.29 -11.35 22.56
C ILE A 429 11.40 -11.38 21.51
N ASN A 430 11.98 -12.58 21.24
CA ASN A 430 13.03 -12.71 20.22
C ASN A 430 12.52 -12.38 18.81
N ASN A 431 11.34 -12.85 18.43
CA ASN A 431 10.73 -12.53 17.15
C ASN A 431 10.32 -11.04 17.04
N TYR A 432 9.91 -10.41 18.15
CA TYR A 432 9.68 -8.98 18.21
C TYR A 432 10.96 -8.19 17.89
N LYS A 433 12.11 -8.61 18.45
CA LYS A 433 13.42 -8.05 18.13
C LYS A 433 13.77 -8.18 16.64
N VAL A 434 13.55 -9.36 16.06
CA VAL A 434 13.79 -9.60 14.61
C VAL A 434 12.93 -8.66 13.75
N GLN A 435 11.67 -8.46 14.13
CA GLN A 435 10.77 -7.55 13.41
C GLN A 435 11.22 -6.08 13.53
N GLN A 436 11.70 -5.66 14.70
CA GLN A 436 12.27 -4.33 14.89
C GLN A 436 13.49 -4.11 13.97
N TYR A 437 14.39 -5.07 13.88
CA TYR A 437 15.53 -4.96 12.96
C TYR A 437 15.08 -4.84 11.49
N ARG A 438 14.07 -5.59 11.07
CA ARG A 438 13.51 -5.49 9.71
C ARG A 438 12.87 -4.12 9.44
N ALA A 439 12.12 -3.59 10.39
CA ALA A 439 11.52 -2.27 10.26
C ALA A 439 12.57 -1.16 10.08
N LEU A 440 13.73 -1.31 10.72
CA LEU A 440 14.82 -0.34 10.58
C LEU A 440 15.55 -0.39 9.23
N GLU A 441 15.33 -1.41 8.41
CA GLU A 441 15.88 -1.48 7.05
C GLU A 441 15.17 -0.57 6.07
N ASP A 442 13.95 -0.13 6.37
CA ASP A 442 13.10 0.62 5.46
C ASP A 442 12.88 2.06 5.91
N ASN A 443 13.06 3.02 4.99
CA ASN A 443 12.88 4.45 5.27
C ASN A 443 11.45 4.79 5.64
N ASP A 444 10.47 4.14 4.99
CA ASP A 444 9.06 4.32 5.27
C ASP A 444 8.73 3.96 6.72
N SER A 445 9.13 2.76 7.15
CA SER A 445 8.96 2.30 8.53
C SER A 445 9.65 3.20 9.56
N ARG A 446 10.87 3.69 9.26
CA ARG A 446 11.58 4.64 10.14
C ARG A 446 10.82 5.94 10.31
N ALA A 447 10.30 6.51 9.21
CA ALA A 447 9.57 7.77 9.24
C ALA A 447 8.18 7.61 9.91
N ASP A 448 7.50 6.48 9.68
CA ASP A 448 6.23 6.15 10.32
C ASP A 448 6.35 5.99 11.84
N MET A 449 7.45 5.43 12.36
CA MET A 449 7.72 5.38 13.80
C MET A 449 7.73 6.78 14.43
N PHE A 450 8.27 7.80 13.74
CA PHE A 450 8.23 9.18 14.21
C PHE A 450 6.82 9.77 14.19
N VAL A 451 6.06 9.48 13.12
CA VAL A 451 4.65 9.88 13.01
C VAL A 451 3.85 9.35 14.20
N ASN A 452 3.97 8.04 14.47
CA ASN A 452 3.27 7.39 15.57
C ASN A 452 3.66 7.96 16.94
N ALA A 453 4.95 8.21 17.18
CA ALA A 453 5.43 8.84 18.40
C ALA A 453 4.87 10.26 18.56
N PHE A 454 4.87 11.07 17.49
CA PHE A 454 4.35 12.43 17.51
C PHE A 454 2.83 12.45 17.77
N ILE A 455 2.05 11.68 17.03
CA ILE A 455 0.58 11.68 17.12
C ILE A 455 0.10 11.23 18.50
N ASN A 456 0.75 10.22 19.08
CA ASN A 456 0.37 9.63 20.36
C ASN A 456 1.03 10.30 21.59
N ASP A 457 1.70 11.43 21.41
CA ASP A 457 2.46 12.10 22.48
C ASP A 457 3.45 11.17 23.21
N GLN A 458 4.05 10.22 22.49
CA GLN A 458 5.06 9.31 23.04
C GLN A 458 6.43 10.00 23.06
N LYS A 459 7.16 9.84 24.15
CA LYS A 459 8.57 10.26 24.22
C LYS A 459 9.40 9.32 23.37
N TRP A 460 10.34 9.87 22.58
CA TRP A 460 11.19 9.04 21.73
C TRP A 460 12.04 8.04 22.53
N GLU A 461 12.42 8.40 23.76
CA GLU A 461 13.11 7.49 24.68
C GLU A 461 12.26 6.23 24.97
N ASP A 462 10.94 6.38 25.14
CA ASP A 462 10.04 5.24 25.38
C ASP A 462 9.95 4.31 24.16
N VAL A 463 10.00 4.88 22.93
CA VAL A 463 10.03 4.08 21.69
C VAL A 463 11.34 3.31 21.58
N VAL A 464 12.48 3.96 21.77
CA VAL A 464 13.82 3.36 21.67
C VAL A 464 14.02 2.27 22.72
N THR A 465 13.52 2.46 23.94
CA THR A 465 13.69 1.50 25.05
C THR A 465 12.57 0.47 25.14
N SER A 466 11.61 0.44 24.22
CA SER A 466 10.48 -0.50 24.26
C SER A 466 10.92 -1.96 24.29
N LEU A 467 11.93 -2.34 23.50
CA LEU A 467 12.46 -3.70 23.47
C LEU A 467 13.07 -4.11 24.83
N ASP A 468 13.77 -3.19 25.51
CA ASP A 468 14.33 -3.44 26.84
C ASP A 468 13.24 -3.63 27.89
N ARG A 469 12.14 -2.85 27.81
CA ARG A 469 10.98 -3.02 28.70
C ARG A 469 10.27 -4.34 28.43
N VAL A 470 9.95 -4.61 27.17
CA VAL A 470 9.29 -5.83 26.70
C VAL A 470 10.07 -7.08 27.16
N SER A 471 11.43 -7.05 27.07
CA SER A 471 12.28 -8.18 27.48
C SER A 471 12.25 -8.52 28.95
N ARG A 472 11.74 -7.61 29.81
CA ARG A 472 11.64 -7.80 31.26
C ARG A 472 10.26 -8.25 31.73
N ILE A 473 9.29 -8.29 30.83
CA ILE A 473 7.92 -8.70 31.16
C ILE A 473 7.90 -10.19 31.44
N THR A 474 7.37 -10.57 32.60
CA THR A 474 7.27 -11.96 33.05
C THR A 474 5.91 -12.56 32.75
N LYS A 475 5.84 -13.90 32.77
CA LYS A 475 4.58 -14.64 32.61
C LYS A 475 3.54 -14.23 33.66
N ASP A 476 3.96 -14.10 34.94
CA ASP A 476 3.06 -13.69 36.02
C ASP A 476 2.45 -12.30 35.80
N GLN A 477 3.26 -11.37 35.25
CA GLN A 477 2.77 -10.04 34.86
C GLN A 477 1.75 -10.13 33.73
N ILE A 478 1.99 -10.96 32.69
CA ILE A 478 1.02 -11.21 31.62
C ILE A 478 -0.28 -11.76 32.19
N VAL A 479 -0.21 -12.79 33.03
CA VAL A 479 -1.39 -13.42 33.67
C VAL A 479 -2.18 -12.42 34.53
N ALA A 480 -1.50 -11.67 35.38
CA ALA A 480 -2.11 -10.66 36.21
C ALA A 480 -2.81 -9.57 35.37
N PHE A 481 -2.15 -9.14 34.31
CA PHE A 481 -2.66 -8.13 33.38
C PHE A 481 -3.87 -8.65 32.58
N ALA A 482 -3.82 -9.88 32.07
CA ALA A 482 -4.91 -10.52 31.36
C ALA A 482 -6.18 -10.64 32.27
N ASN A 483 -6.01 -11.05 33.53
CA ASN A 483 -7.08 -11.13 34.49
C ASN A 483 -7.70 -9.77 34.81
N ARG A 484 -6.90 -8.69 34.80
CA ARG A 484 -7.37 -7.33 35.02
C ARG A 484 -8.20 -6.78 33.88
N TYR A 485 -7.80 -7.00 32.64
CA TYR A 485 -8.35 -6.30 31.47
C TYR A 485 -9.31 -7.14 30.63
N PHE A 486 -9.19 -8.47 30.61
CA PHE A 486 -10.09 -9.35 29.85
C PHE A 486 -11.25 -9.86 30.71
N SER A 487 -12.07 -8.91 31.20
CA SER A 487 -13.31 -9.31 31.84
C SER A 487 -14.32 -9.82 30.82
N PRO A 488 -15.01 -10.93 31.07
CA PRO A 488 -16.10 -11.40 30.24
C PRO A 488 -17.29 -10.44 30.20
N GLU A 489 -17.41 -9.56 31.21
CA GLU A 489 -18.46 -8.54 31.27
C GLU A 489 -18.17 -7.32 30.40
N SER A 490 -16.89 -7.07 30.05
CA SER A 490 -16.47 -5.88 29.28
C SER A 490 -16.19 -6.15 27.81
N VAL A 491 -16.49 -7.36 27.34
CA VAL A 491 -16.30 -7.72 25.92
C VAL A 491 -17.42 -7.15 25.06
N VAL A 492 -17.04 -6.65 23.87
CA VAL A 492 -17.98 -6.31 22.81
C VAL A 492 -17.79 -7.28 21.64
N THR A 493 -18.88 -7.65 20.98
CA THR A 493 -18.85 -8.62 19.87
C THR A 493 -19.66 -8.09 18.69
N VAL A 494 -19.11 -8.24 17.49
CA VAL A 494 -19.82 -8.01 16.24
C VAL A 494 -19.81 -9.29 15.42
N TYR A 495 -21.00 -9.77 15.08
CA TYR A 495 -21.21 -10.88 14.18
C TYR A 495 -21.44 -10.35 12.77
N LYS A 496 -20.48 -10.56 11.88
CA LYS A 496 -20.66 -10.27 10.47
C LYS A 496 -21.30 -11.48 9.80
N ARG A 497 -22.57 -11.36 9.47
CA ARG A 497 -23.37 -12.42 8.85
C ARG A 497 -23.47 -12.21 7.36
N GLN A 498 -23.55 -13.31 6.64
CA GLN A 498 -23.70 -13.24 5.19
C GLN A 498 -25.15 -12.93 4.81
N GLY A 499 -25.33 -12.02 3.85
CA GLY A 499 -26.64 -11.63 3.34
C GLY A 499 -26.57 -10.31 2.55
N VAL A 500 -27.75 -9.91 2.05
CA VAL A 500 -27.92 -8.62 1.36
C VAL A 500 -28.42 -7.57 2.34
N ASP A 501 -27.67 -6.49 2.51
CA ASP A 501 -28.08 -5.35 3.31
C ASP A 501 -28.95 -4.38 2.47
N SER A 502 -30.27 -4.52 2.59
CA SER A 502 -31.23 -3.67 1.89
C SER A 502 -31.41 -2.27 2.51
N THR A 503 -30.81 -2.02 3.66
CA THR A 503 -30.96 -0.71 4.37
C THR A 503 -30.04 0.35 3.82
N GLN A 504 -28.98 -0.03 3.11
CA GLN A 504 -27.99 0.89 2.57
C GLN A 504 -28.47 1.58 1.29
N LYS A 505 -28.42 2.90 1.32
CA LYS A 505 -28.78 3.73 0.17
C LYS A 505 -27.53 4.42 -0.36
N LYS A 506 -27.30 4.31 -1.67
CA LYS A 506 -26.31 5.11 -2.39
C LYS A 506 -26.64 6.59 -2.25
N ILE A 507 -25.61 7.45 -2.21
CA ILE A 507 -25.81 8.89 -2.34
C ILE A 507 -26.31 9.14 -3.78
N ASP A 508 -27.52 9.67 -3.86
CA ASP A 508 -28.08 10.20 -5.11
C ASP A 508 -27.68 11.68 -5.23
N LYS A 509 -27.12 12.04 -6.37
CA LYS A 509 -26.57 13.38 -6.64
C LYS A 509 -26.95 13.90 -8.00
N PRO A 510 -27.14 15.22 -8.17
CA PRO A 510 -27.33 15.84 -9.48
C PRO A 510 -26.07 15.67 -10.34
N ALA A 511 -26.25 15.61 -11.67
CA ALA A 511 -25.12 15.62 -12.60
C ALA A 511 -24.38 16.97 -12.55
N ILE A 512 -23.05 16.92 -12.71
CA ILE A 512 -22.18 18.09 -12.85
C ILE A 512 -21.70 18.25 -14.29
N THR A 513 -21.33 19.48 -14.66
CA THR A 513 -20.72 19.77 -15.96
C THR A 513 -19.23 19.50 -15.93
N ALA A 514 -18.71 18.83 -16.98
CA ALA A 514 -17.28 18.60 -17.13
C ALA A 514 -16.49 19.91 -17.14
N ILE A 515 -15.38 19.95 -16.40
CA ILE A 515 -14.47 21.10 -16.37
C ILE A 515 -13.37 20.97 -17.44
N PRO A 516 -12.79 22.09 -17.92
CA PRO A 516 -11.67 22.04 -18.85
C PRO A 516 -10.44 21.38 -18.21
N SER A 517 -9.75 20.52 -18.95
CA SER A 517 -8.53 19.85 -18.46
C SER A 517 -7.31 20.79 -18.37
N ASN A 518 -7.31 21.91 -19.08
CA ASN A 518 -6.28 22.96 -19.05
C ASN A 518 -4.83 22.44 -19.09
N ARG A 519 -4.54 21.41 -19.88
CA ARG A 519 -3.25 20.67 -19.88
C ARG A 519 -2.05 21.54 -20.25
N GLU A 520 -2.26 22.52 -21.11
CA GLU A 520 -1.24 23.43 -21.56
C GLU A 520 -0.90 24.53 -20.54
N TYR A 521 -1.71 24.61 -19.48
CA TYR A 521 -1.49 25.61 -18.44
C TYR A 521 -0.49 25.11 -17.41
N GLN A 522 0.36 26.02 -16.98
CA GLN A 522 1.39 25.82 -15.97
C GLN A 522 1.59 27.12 -15.21
N SER A 523 1.66 27.06 -13.89
CA SER A 523 1.97 28.21 -13.07
C SER A 523 3.43 28.64 -13.21
N GLN A 524 3.73 29.89 -12.83
CA GLN A 524 5.11 30.36 -12.72
C GLN A 524 5.86 29.56 -11.65
N PHE A 525 5.18 29.20 -10.55
CA PHE A 525 5.76 28.41 -9.46
C PHE A 525 6.29 27.04 -9.94
N LEU A 526 5.50 26.29 -10.73
CA LEU A 526 5.96 25.03 -11.32
C LEU A 526 7.14 25.27 -12.30
N THR A 527 7.10 26.35 -13.06
CA THR A 527 8.19 26.73 -13.96
C THR A 527 9.49 26.97 -13.18
N ASP A 528 9.42 27.69 -12.07
CA ASP A 528 10.56 27.98 -11.21
C ASP A 528 11.14 26.71 -10.55
N ILE A 529 10.28 25.80 -10.09
CA ILE A 529 10.71 24.50 -9.52
C ILE A 529 11.41 23.64 -10.60
N LYS A 530 10.86 23.56 -11.81
CA LYS A 530 11.46 22.79 -12.92
C LYS A 530 12.83 23.31 -13.34
N ASN A 531 13.02 24.63 -13.27
CA ASN A 531 14.25 25.30 -13.68
C ASN A 531 15.23 25.49 -12.52
N ALA A 532 14.89 25.05 -11.31
CA ALA A 532 15.79 25.14 -10.16
C ALA A 532 17.06 24.31 -10.42
N LYS A 533 18.22 24.91 -10.15
CA LYS A 533 19.51 24.21 -10.26
C LYS A 533 19.66 23.25 -9.07
N VAL A 534 19.72 21.98 -9.37
CA VAL A 534 19.91 20.88 -8.41
C VAL A 534 21.06 20.01 -8.88
N GLU A 535 21.98 19.66 -7.99
CA GLU A 535 23.07 18.73 -8.31
C GLU A 535 22.48 17.36 -8.67
N PRO A 536 22.77 16.82 -9.87
CA PRO A 536 22.13 15.58 -10.33
C PRO A 536 22.63 14.37 -9.55
N ILE A 537 21.73 13.48 -9.19
CA ILE A 537 22.09 12.14 -8.68
C ILE A 537 22.64 11.31 -9.85
N GLN A 538 23.82 10.73 -9.66
CA GLN A 538 24.40 9.83 -10.63
C GLN A 538 23.64 8.50 -10.61
N PRO A 539 23.15 8.00 -11.78
CA PRO A 539 22.47 6.72 -11.86
C PRO A 539 23.40 5.56 -11.50
N GLN A 540 22.84 4.55 -10.87
CA GLN A 540 23.58 3.31 -10.59
C GLN A 540 22.68 2.13 -10.87
N PHE A 541 23.05 1.35 -11.88
CA PHE A 541 22.33 0.16 -12.31
C PHE A 541 23.03 -1.11 -11.84
N VAL A 542 22.28 -2.21 -11.84
CA VAL A 542 22.82 -3.51 -11.42
C VAL A 542 23.73 -4.07 -12.51
N ASP A 543 24.95 -4.43 -12.14
CA ASP A 543 25.83 -5.28 -12.93
C ASP A 543 25.84 -6.67 -12.31
N PHE A 544 25.18 -7.63 -12.94
CA PHE A 544 25.01 -8.97 -12.39
C PHE A 544 26.33 -9.71 -12.15
N LYS A 545 27.39 -9.37 -12.89
CA LYS A 545 28.73 -9.98 -12.70
C LYS A 545 29.50 -9.36 -11.53
N ARG A 546 29.29 -8.07 -11.28
CA ARG A 546 29.90 -7.33 -10.15
C ARG A 546 29.14 -7.56 -8.85
N ASP A 547 27.80 -7.53 -8.91
CA ASP A 547 26.92 -7.41 -7.76
C ASP A 547 26.46 -8.76 -7.19
N LEU A 548 26.67 -9.87 -7.95
CA LEU A 548 26.33 -11.23 -7.55
C LEU A 548 27.57 -12.12 -7.61
N THR A 549 27.60 -13.11 -6.73
CA THR A 549 28.58 -14.20 -6.79
C THR A 549 27.88 -15.48 -7.27
N PHE A 550 28.41 -16.07 -8.35
CA PHE A 550 27.94 -17.33 -8.88
C PHE A 550 28.90 -18.45 -8.42
N ALA A 551 28.35 -19.40 -7.71
CA ALA A 551 29.11 -20.53 -7.13
C ALA A 551 28.40 -21.86 -7.40
N LYS A 552 29.00 -22.95 -6.98
CA LYS A 552 28.39 -24.28 -7.00
C LYS A 552 28.72 -25.01 -5.70
N THR A 553 27.78 -25.82 -5.25
CA THR A 553 28.06 -26.82 -4.20
C THR A 553 29.00 -27.92 -4.73
N LYS A 554 29.57 -28.77 -3.86
CA LYS A 554 30.36 -29.93 -4.27
C LYS A 554 29.60 -30.91 -5.15
N LYS A 555 28.25 -30.95 -4.99
CA LYS A 555 27.34 -31.78 -5.79
C LYS A 555 26.92 -31.11 -7.08
N GLY A 556 27.41 -29.90 -7.37
CA GLY A 556 27.19 -29.19 -8.63
C GLY A 556 25.92 -28.32 -8.68
N LEU A 557 25.18 -28.14 -7.55
CA LEU A 557 24.04 -27.23 -7.50
C LEU A 557 24.50 -25.79 -7.72
N PRO A 558 23.86 -25.03 -8.64
CA PRO A 558 24.13 -23.60 -8.80
C PRO A 558 23.75 -22.82 -7.53
N VAL A 559 24.58 -21.85 -7.17
CA VAL A 559 24.35 -20.92 -6.06
C VAL A 559 24.50 -19.50 -6.58
N ILE A 560 23.42 -18.70 -6.45
CA ILE A 560 23.41 -17.26 -6.72
C ILE A 560 23.43 -16.57 -5.37
N TYR A 561 24.49 -15.84 -5.10
CA TYR A 561 24.80 -15.33 -3.78
C TYR A 561 24.99 -13.82 -3.78
N LYS A 562 24.40 -13.17 -2.76
CA LYS A 562 24.62 -11.77 -2.40
C LYS A 562 24.94 -11.66 -0.92
N HIS A 563 26.07 -11.02 -0.58
CA HIS A 563 26.45 -10.83 0.82
C HIS A 563 25.62 -9.74 1.51
N ASN A 564 25.14 -10.04 2.74
CA ASN A 564 24.52 -9.08 3.63
C ASN A 564 25.57 -8.52 4.60
N THR A 565 25.85 -7.22 4.53
CA THR A 565 26.79 -6.52 5.40
C THR A 565 26.11 -5.69 6.49
N GLU A 566 24.78 -5.70 6.56
CA GLU A 566 24.01 -4.76 7.38
C GLU A 566 23.60 -5.36 8.72
N ASN A 567 23.19 -6.63 8.70
CA ASN A 567 22.66 -7.31 9.89
C ASN A 567 22.81 -8.82 9.82
N GLY A 568 22.34 -9.52 10.87
CA GLY A 568 22.38 -10.97 11.00
C GLY A 568 21.24 -11.74 10.35
N LEU A 569 20.47 -11.13 9.44
CA LEU A 569 19.36 -11.77 8.77
C LEU A 569 19.78 -12.42 7.46
N SER A 570 19.15 -13.55 7.13
CA SER A 570 19.31 -14.19 5.83
C SER A 570 17.99 -14.62 5.20
N THR A 571 18.02 -14.74 3.88
CA THR A 571 17.02 -15.40 3.06
C THR A 571 17.72 -16.39 2.14
N MET A 572 17.39 -17.68 2.27
CA MET A 572 17.83 -18.75 1.38
C MET A 572 16.60 -19.30 0.64
N VAL A 573 16.73 -19.49 -0.67
CA VAL A 573 15.67 -20.03 -1.51
C VAL A 573 16.21 -21.20 -2.30
N MET A 574 15.56 -22.35 -2.22
CA MET A 574 15.72 -23.44 -3.19
C MET A 574 14.66 -23.25 -4.26
N ARG A 575 15.05 -23.12 -5.52
CA ARG A 575 14.17 -22.73 -6.61
C ARG A 575 14.21 -23.74 -7.76
N TRP A 576 13.04 -24.21 -8.13
CA TRP A 576 12.80 -25.09 -9.27
C TRP A 576 12.12 -24.30 -10.39
N GLU A 577 12.55 -24.53 -11.63
CA GLU A 577 12.03 -23.83 -12.84
C GLU A 577 10.75 -24.49 -13.39
N PHE A 578 9.88 -24.95 -12.52
CA PHE A 578 8.54 -25.43 -12.85
C PHE A 578 7.56 -25.11 -11.71
N GLY A 579 6.30 -24.90 -12.04
CA GLY A 579 5.29 -24.50 -11.08
C GLY A 579 3.93 -25.14 -11.37
N SER A 580 2.85 -24.43 -10.99
CA SER A 580 1.47 -24.94 -11.11
C SER A 580 1.05 -25.21 -12.56
N SER A 581 1.69 -24.57 -13.55
CA SER A 581 1.39 -24.84 -14.96
C SER A 581 2.02 -26.14 -15.49
N ALA A 582 3.02 -26.69 -14.80
CA ALA A 582 3.58 -28.00 -15.07
C ALA A 582 2.77 -29.13 -14.41
N ASP A 583 2.37 -28.90 -13.16
CA ASP A 583 1.53 -29.84 -12.40
C ASP A 583 0.68 -29.06 -11.38
N ASN A 584 -0.62 -29.04 -11.59
CA ASN A 584 -1.58 -28.30 -10.77
C ASN A 584 -1.86 -28.90 -9.40
N ARG A 585 -1.17 -29.99 -9.04
CA ARG A 585 -1.22 -30.59 -7.69
C ARG A 585 -0.25 -29.90 -6.70
N TYR A 586 0.79 -29.19 -7.19
CA TYR A 586 1.76 -28.56 -6.29
C TYR A 586 1.14 -27.55 -5.32
N PRO A 587 0.19 -26.68 -5.69
CA PRO A 587 -0.46 -25.79 -4.74
C PRO A 587 -1.05 -26.54 -3.53
N ILE A 588 -1.92 -27.51 -3.76
CA ILE A 588 -2.51 -28.27 -2.63
C ILE A 588 -1.47 -29.13 -1.90
N ALA A 589 -0.44 -29.65 -2.58
CA ALA A 589 0.61 -30.43 -1.94
C ALA A 589 1.41 -29.59 -0.94
N THR A 590 1.77 -28.36 -1.30
CA THR A 590 2.50 -27.43 -0.42
C THR A 590 1.62 -26.88 0.70
N ASP A 591 0.33 -26.61 0.43
CA ASP A 591 -0.62 -26.18 1.45
C ASP A 591 -0.85 -27.31 2.47
N TYR A 592 -1.09 -28.53 1.99
CA TYR A 592 -1.27 -29.71 2.86
C TYR A 592 -0.05 -29.94 3.76
N LEU A 593 1.17 -29.78 3.23
CA LEU A 593 2.40 -29.93 4.02
C LEU A 593 2.45 -28.95 5.23
N SER A 594 1.78 -27.80 5.12
CA SER A 594 1.69 -26.80 6.18
C SER A 594 0.77 -27.19 7.34
N TYR A 595 0.03 -28.30 7.21
CA TYR A 595 -0.93 -28.81 8.21
C TYR A 595 -0.55 -30.16 8.79
N ILE A 596 0.60 -30.72 8.43
CA ILE A 596 1.03 -32.06 8.91
C ILE A 596 2.43 -32.00 9.55
N GLY A 597 2.69 -32.95 10.42
CA GLY A 597 4.02 -33.16 10.99
C GLY A 597 4.86 -34.13 10.19
N THR A 598 6.02 -34.49 10.77
CA THR A 598 6.92 -35.51 10.26
C THR A 598 6.76 -36.81 11.06
N LYS A 599 7.51 -37.84 10.70
CA LYS A 599 7.58 -39.08 11.48
C LYS A 599 8.11 -38.88 12.90
N SER A 600 8.86 -37.80 13.12
CA SER A 600 9.58 -37.54 14.39
C SER A 600 8.99 -36.39 15.20
N LYS A 601 8.25 -35.46 14.57
CA LYS A 601 7.76 -34.22 15.18
C LYS A 601 6.32 -33.94 14.79
N THR A 602 5.53 -33.46 15.74
CA THR A 602 4.20 -32.90 15.42
C THR A 602 4.35 -31.56 14.69
N LEU A 603 3.30 -31.11 13.98
CA LEU A 603 3.27 -29.78 13.39
C LEU A 603 3.47 -28.67 14.43
N ALA A 604 2.87 -28.81 15.61
CA ALA A 604 3.02 -27.89 16.72
C ALA A 604 4.48 -27.78 17.18
N ASP A 605 5.20 -28.90 17.28
CA ASP A 605 6.62 -28.91 17.65
C ASP A 605 7.48 -28.22 16.59
N ILE A 606 7.23 -28.49 15.31
CA ILE A 606 7.92 -27.87 14.18
C ILE A 606 7.75 -26.34 14.21
N ASN A 607 6.52 -25.87 14.36
CA ASN A 607 6.22 -24.45 14.37
C ASN A 607 6.81 -23.75 15.60
N LYS A 608 6.74 -24.37 16.79
CA LYS A 608 7.38 -23.85 18.00
C LYS A 608 8.89 -23.75 17.84
N GLU A 609 9.53 -24.80 17.29
CA GLU A 609 10.99 -24.81 17.10
C GLU A 609 11.43 -23.74 16.09
N LEU A 610 10.76 -23.62 14.94
CA LEU A 610 11.03 -22.55 13.97
C LEU A 610 10.85 -21.16 14.58
N TYR A 611 9.81 -20.99 15.37
CA TYR A 611 9.52 -19.71 16.03
C TYR A 611 10.58 -19.38 17.10
N GLN A 612 11.05 -20.36 17.86
CA GLN A 612 12.17 -20.22 18.81
C GLN A 612 13.48 -19.85 18.12
N LEU A 613 13.73 -20.38 16.93
CA LEU A 613 14.90 -20.06 16.12
C LEU A 613 14.86 -18.65 15.50
N GLY A 614 13.73 -17.95 15.60
CA GLY A 614 13.52 -16.69 14.86
C GLY A 614 13.60 -16.91 13.34
N CYS A 615 13.22 -18.07 12.87
CA CYS A 615 13.24 -18.49 11.48
C CYS A 615 11.86 -18.91 11.01
N GLN A 616 11.66 -18.85 9.69
CA GLN A 616 10.45 -19.36 9.05
C GLN A 616 10.81 -20.13 7.78
N THR A 617 10.01 -21.13 7.50
CA THR A 617 10.06 -21.88 6.25
C THR A 617 8.71 -21.85 5.56
N ARG A 618 8.70 -21.71 4.24
CA ARG A 618 7.48 -21.79 3.45
C ARG A 618 7.76 -22.21 2.02
N PHE A 619 6.84 -22.96 1.43
CA PHE A 619 6.80 -23.15 -0.01
C PHE A 619 6.04 -21.99 -0.68
N SER A 620 6.42 -21.69 -1.90
CA SER A 620 5.74 -20.74 -2.79
C SER A 620 5.64 -21.36 -4.16
N VAL A 621 4.41 -21.57 -4.64
CA VAL A 621 4.14 -22.15 -5.95
C VAL A 621 3.64 -21.04 -6.88
N GLY A 622 4.49 -20.63 -7.81
CA GLY A 622 4.13 -19.73 -8.89
C GLY A 622 3.66 -20.51 -10.12
N THR A 623 3.29 -19.78 -11.17
CA THR A 623 2.92 -20.39 -12.46
C THR A 623 4.06 -21.23 -13.05
N TYR A 624 5.27 -20.66 -13.07
CA TYR A 624 6.44 -21.23 -13.76
C TYR A 624 7.60 -21.62 -12.85
N ASN A 625 7.46 -21.41 -11.55
CA ASN A 625 8.48 -21.77 -10.58
C ASN A 625 7.87 -22.25 -9.25
N LEU A 626 8.61 -23.09 -8.54
CA LEU A 626 8.35 -23.51 -7.18
C LEU A 626 9.57 -23.15 -6.33
N SER A 627 9.35 -22.67 -5.12
CA SER A 627 10.42 -22.25 -4.21
C SER A 627 10.17 -22.75 -2.80
N LEU A 628 11.21 -23.25 -2.13
CA LEU A 628 11.28 -23.39 -0.69
C LEU A 628 12.09 -22.23 -0.14
N ILE A 629 11.48 -21.39 0.68
CA ILE A 629 12.05 -20.16 1.24
C ILE A 629 12.31 -20.38 2.71
N ILE A 630 13.55 -20.13 3.15
CA ILE A 630 13.98 -20.15 4.56
C ILE A 630 14.50 -18.77 4.88
N SER A 631 13.94 -18.08 5.88
CA SER A 631 14.38 -16.73 6.25
C SER A 631 14.34 -16.50 7.76
N GLY A 632 15.17 -15.60 8.24
CA GLY A 632 15.28 -15.24 9.66
C GLY A 632 16.71 -15.01 10.12
N LEU A 633 17.02 -15.34 11.37
CA LEU A 633 18.36 -15.24 11.94
C LEU A 633 19.31 -16.24 11.27
N ASP A 634 20.36 -15.73 10.60
CA ASP A 634 21.30 -16.55 9.85
C ASP A 634 22.07 -17.55 10.72
N GLU A 635 22.36 -17.20 11.96
CA GLU A 635 23.00 -18.12 12.92
C GLU A 635 22.21 -19.43 13.07
N ASN A 636 20.90 -19.38 12.94
CA ASN A 636 19.97 -20.51 13.04
C ASN A 636 19.61 -21.15 11.69
N LEU A 637 20.09 -20.60 10.56
CA LEU A 637 19.82 -21.14 9.23
C LEU A 637 20.10 -22.67 9.12
N PRO A 638 21.23 -23.23 9.69
CA PRO A 638 21.44 -24.66 9.58
C PRO A 638 20.38 -25.51 10.29
N LYS A 639 19.80 -25.02 11.38
CA LYS A 639 18.73 -25.72 12.13
C LYS A 639 17.41 -25.60 11.38
N ALA A 640 17.09 -24.41 10.87
CA ALA A 640 15.90 -24.19 10.07
C ALA A 640 15.91 -25.01 8.77
N LEU A 641 17.07 -25.12 8.11
CA LEU A 641 17.26 -25.98 6.94
C LEU A 641 17.03 -27.45 7.29
N ALA A 642 17.56 -27.92 8.42
CA ALA A 642 17.37 -29.32 8.86
C ALA A 642 15.87 -29.63 9.09
N ILE A 643 15.10 -28.67 9.63
CA ILE A 643 13.64 -28.82 9.80
C ILE A 643 12.94 -28.88 8.43
N ALA A 644 13.30 -28.00 7.51
CA ALA A 644 12.73 -27.98 6.16
C ALA A 644 13.03 -29.28 5.40
N GLU A 645 14.25 -29.81 5.51
CA GLU A 645 14.64 -31.10 4.94
C GLU A 645 13.86 -32.28 5.57
N ASP A 646 13.67 -32.27 6.90
CA ASP A 646 12.86 -33.28 7.58
C ASP A 646 11.40 -33.23 7.10
N MET A 647 10.83 -32.02 6.94
CA MET A 647 9.48 -31.86 6.37
C MET A 647 9.41 -32.38 4.93
N MET A 648 10.40 -32.07 4.09
CA MET A 648 10.43 -32.52 2.71
C MET A 648 10.52 -34.06 2.58
N HIS A 649 11.36 -34.70 3.42
CA HIS A 649 11.68 -36.11 3.26
C HIS A 649 10.84 -37.05 4.12
N ASN A 650 10.38 -36.60 5.29
CA ASN A 650 9.77 -37.40 6.33
C ASN A 650 8.39 -36.96 6.75
N ALA A 651 7.75 -36.04 5.98
CA ALA A 651 6.35 -35.70 6.24
C ALA A 651 5.50 -36.98 6.36
N LYS A 652 4.56 -36.97 7.30
CA LYS A 652 3.69 -38.12 7.59
C LYS A 652 2.29 -37.80 7.13
N ALA A 653 1.76 -38.62 6.23
CA ALA A 653 0.39 -38.48 5.77
C ALA A 653 -0.60 -38.57 6.93
N ASP A 654 -1.55 -37.64 6.94
CA ASP A 654 -2.69 -37.57 7.85
C ASP A 654 -3.95 -37.34 7.01
N LYS A 655 -4.77 -38.37 6.91
CA LYS A 655 -5.97 -38.32 6.07
C LYS A 655 -7.00 -37.32 6.59
N GLN A 656 -7.12 -37.18 7.93
CA GLN A 656 -8.05 -36.23 8.51
C GLN A 656 -7.61 -34.79 8.20
N ALA A 657 -6.32 -34.47 8.43
CA ALA A 657 -5.78 -33.16 8.08
C ALA A 657 -5.94 -32.85 6.58
N TYR A 658 -5.79 -33.84 5.71
CA TYR A 658 -6.04 -33.64 4.28
C TYR A 658 -7.51 -33.32 3.96
N ASP A 659 -8.45 -34.07 4.56
CA ASP A 659 -9.88 -33.82 4.38
C ASP A 659 -10.29 -32.45 4.88
N ASP A 660 -9.69 -32.01 5.99
CA ASP A 660 -9.90 -30.67 6.53
C ASP A 660 -9.34 -29.59 5.58
N VAL A 661 -8.15 -29.78 4.99
CA VAL A 661 -7.58 -28.88 3.96
C VAL A 661 -8.51 -28.81 2.74
N VAL A 662 -9.04 -29.95 2.26
CA VAL A 662 -10.03 -29.94 1.18
C VAL A 662 -11.29 -29.16 1.59
N GLY A 663 -11.70 -29.29 2.85
CA GLY A 663 -12.80 -28.49 3.43
C GLY A 663 -12.54 -26.98 3.37
N LEU A 664 -11.30 -26.56 3.67
CA LEU A 664 -10.89 -25.15 3.52
C LEU A 664 -10.98 -24.68 2.06
N TYR A 665 -10.51 -25.50 1.11
CA TYR A 665 -10.63 -25.18 -0.33
C TYR A 665 -12.09 -25.07 -0.79
N VAL A 666 -12.97 -25.94 -0.29
CA VAL A 666 -14.41 -25.86 -0.60
C VAL A 666 -14.98 -24.53 -0.14
N LYS A 667 -14.68 -24.12 1.11
CA LYS A 667 -15.20 -22.86 1.65
C LYS A 667 -14.60 -21.64 0.95
N ASP A 668 -13.29 -21.62 0.70
CA ASP A 668 -12.60 -20.53 0.01
C ASP A 668 -13.19 -20.29 -1.40
N ARG A 669 -13.48 -21.37 -2.14
CA ARG A 669 -14.13 -21.30 -3.46
C ARG A 669 -15.55 -20.75 -3.40
N GLU A 670 -16.31 -21.15 -2.37
CA GLU A 670 -17.67 -20.62 -2.15
C GLU A 670 -17.63 -19.13 -1.80
N ASP A 671 -16.66 -18.72 -0.99
CA ASP A 671 -16.50 -17.31 -0.58
C ASP A 671 -15.96 -16.44 -1.73
N SER A 672 -15.04 -16.96 -2.53
CA SER A 672 -14.49 -16.27 -3.72
C SER A 672 -15.59 -15.89 -4.72
N LYS A 673 -16.61 -16.73 -4.92
CA LYS A 673 -17.76 -16.41 -5.79
C LYS A 673 -18.60 -15.23 -5.31
N LYS A 674 -18.47 -14.83 -4.04
CA LYS A 674 -19.19 -13.72 -3.40
C LYS A 674 -18.38 -12.44 -3.34
N ASN A 675 -17.09 -12.51 -3.67
CA ASN A 675 -16.18 -11.37 -3.67
C ASN A 675 -16.11 -10.75 -5.08
N GLN A 676 -16.44 -9.47 -5.19
CA GLN A 676 -16.48 -8.76 -6.48
C GLN A 676 -15.14 -8.80 -7.21
N ARG A 677 -14.03 -8.56 -6.49
CA ARG A 677 -12.69 -8.54 -7.09
C ARG A 677 -12.24 -9.92 -7.58
N ALA A 678 -12.56 -10.97 -6.83
CA ALA A 678 -12.26 -12.35 -7.24
C ALA A 678 -13.02 -12.72 -8.52
N ASN A 679 -14.33 -12.39 -8.61
CA ASN A 679 -15.13 -12.58 -9.82
C ASN A 679 -14.54 -11.83 -11.02
N PHE A 680 -14.14 -10.56 -10.81
CA PHE A 680 -13.55 -9.77 -11.89
C PHE A 680 -12.21 -10.34 -12.38
N ASN A 681 -11.34 -10.78 -11.47
CA ASN A 681 -10.08 -11.40 -11.83
C ASN A 681 -10.27 -12.72 -12.58
N ALA A 682 -11.25 -13.53 -12.18
CA ALA A 682 -11.60 -14.78 -12.86
C ALA A 682 -12.16 -14.51 -14.28
N LEU A 683 -13.07 -13.55 -14.41
CA LEU A 683 -13.59 -13.11 -15.71
C LEU A 683 -12.47 -12.59 -16.63
N ARG A 684 -11.59 -11.75 -16.09
CA ARG A 684 -10.44 -11.23 -16.84
C ARG A 684 -9.50 -12.35 -17.29
N ALA A 685 -9.20 -13.32 -16.41
CA ALA A 685 -8.35 -14.45 -16.76
C ALA A 685 -8.96 -15.28 -17.92
N LEU A 686 -10.26 -15.55 -17.87
CA LEU A 686 -10.94 -16.25 -18.95
C LEU A 686 -10.94 -15.43 -20.26
N ALA A 687 -11.28 -14.17 -20.19
CA ALA A 687 -11.35 -13.30 -21.37
C ALA A 687 -9.97 -13.02 -21.97
N GLN A 688 -8.91 -12.92 -21.18
CA GLN A 688 -7.55 -12.59 -21.63
C GLN A 688 -6.78 -13.82 -22.11
N TYR A 689 -6.94 -14.98 -21.47
CA TYR A 689 -6.14 -16.20 -21.72
C TYR A 689 -6.95 -17.35 -22.30
N GLY A 690 -8.29 -17.25 -22.37
CA GLY A 690 -9.15 -18.34 -22.83
C GLY A 690 -9.35 -19.43 -21.76
N GLU A 691 -9.81 -20.60 -22.19
CA GLU A 691 -10.18 -21.72 -21.29
C GLU A 691 -8.96 -22.32 -20.55
N TYR A 692 -7.76 -22.20 -21.09
CA TYR A 692 -6.53 -22.63 -20.42
C TYR A 692 -5.84 -21.42 -19.78
N ASN A 693 -6.13 -21.16 -18.52
CA ASN A 693 -5.59 -20.08 -17.72
C ASN A 693 -5.32 -20.53 -16.28
N SER A 694 -4.64 -19.70 -15.50
CA SER A 694 -4.27 -20.03 -14.12
C SER A 694 -5.46 -20.21 -13.17
N GLN A 695 -6.61 -19.57 -13.46
CA GLN A 695 -7.83 -19.71 -12.67
C GLN A 695 -8.52 -21.06 -12.91
N LEU A 696 -8.58 -21.50 -14.15
CA LEU A 696 -9.24 -22.75 -14.53
C LEU A 696 -8.31 -23.96 -14.41
N ASN A 697 -6.99 -23.78 -14.47
CA ASN A 697 -6.02 -24.87 -14.32
C ASN A 697 -5.75 -25.19 -12.83
N GLN A 698 -6.81 -25.51 -12.10
CA GLN A 698 -6.76 -25.94 -10.70
C GLN A 698 -7.38 -27.34 -10.57
N MET A 699 -6.95 -28.09 -9.54
CA MET A 699 -7.63 -29.36 -9.22
C MET A 699 -9.10 -29.09 -8.85
N SER A 700 -10.03 -29.86 -9.39
CA SER A 700 -11.43 -29.82 -8.93
C SER A 700 -11.55 -30.39 -7.50
N ILE A 701 -12.63 -30.03 -6.80
CA ILE A 701 -12.88 -30.57 -5.45
C ILE A 701 -13.00 -32.12 -5.50
N ASP A 702 -13.59 -32.67 -6.55
CA ASP A 702 -13.69 -34.13 -6.68
C ASP A 702 -12.33 -34.79 -6.93
N GLN A 703 -11.46 -34.15 -7.73
CA GLN A 703 -10.07 -34.59 -7.87
C GLN A 703 -9.32 -34.54 -6.54
N MET A 704 -9.48 -33.45 -5.77
CA MET A 704 -8.87 -33.34 -4.45
C MET A 704 -9.37 -34.46 -3.53
N ARG A 705 -10.69 -34.71 -3.44
CA ARG A 705 -11.26 -35.77 -2.61
C ARG A 705 -10.80 -37.18 -3.01
N ALA A 706 -10.60 -37.42 -4.30
CA ALA A 706 -10.13 -38.69 -4.84
C ALA A 706 -8.61 -38.89 -4.69
N THR A 707 -7.87 -37.86 -4.33
CA THR A 707 -6.39 -37.91 -4.23
C THR A 707 -5.97 -38.57 -2.92
N ASP A 708 -5.09 -39.56 -3.01
CA ASP A 708 -4.38 -40.10 -1.84
C ASP A 708 -3.35 -39.05 -1.36
N PRO A 709 -3.48 -38.55 -0.11
CA PRO A 709 -2.57 -37.57 0.43
C PRO A 709 -1.08 -37.98 0.43
N GLN A 710 -0.80 -39.29 0.44
CA GLN A 710 0.59 -39.77 0.32
C GLN A 710 1.21 -39.37 -1.03
N THR A 711 0.42 -39.35 -2.12
CA THR A 711 0.92 -38.96 -3.44
C THR A 711 1.36 -37.50 -3.49
N LEU A 712 0.73 -36.62 -2.70
CA LEU A 712 1.11 -35.21 -2.59
C LEU A 712 2.43 -35.03 -1.82
N ILE A 713 2.61 -35.82 -0.76
CA ILE A 713 3.88 -35.87 -0.01
C ILE A 713 5.00 -36.39 -0.93
N ASP A 714 4.72 -37.41 -1.72
CA ASP A 714 5.71 -37.97 -2.65
C ASP A 714 6.14 -36.98 -3.73
N LEU A 715 5.23 -36.07 -4.19
CA LEU A 715 5.59 -34.94 -5.06
C LEU A 715 6.63 -34.01 -4.40
N ILE A 716 6.41 -33.64 -3.15
CA ILE A 716 7.34 -32.77 -2.40
C ILE A 716 8.67 -33.48 -2.17
N LYS A 717 8.64 -34.77 -1.79
CA LYS A 717 9.81 -35.61 -1.56
C LYS A 717 10.65 -35.80 -2.83
N ALA A 718 10.04 -35.73 -4.01
CA ALA A 718 10.72 -35.85 -5.29
C ALA A 718 11.46 -34.58 -5.72
N LEU A 719 11.17 -33.42 -5.14
CA LEU A 719 11.75 -32.12 -5.54
C LEU A 719 13.26 -32.09 -5.61
N PRO A 720 14.04 -32.59 -4.62
CA PRO A 720 15.51 -32.61 -4.70
C PRO A 720 16.07 -33.44 -5.85
N GLY A 721 15.24 -34.30 -6.45
CA GLY A 721 15.57 -35.10 -7.63
C GLY A 721 15.61 -34.33 -8.93
N TYR A 722 15.00 -33.15 -9.01
CA TYR A 722 15.02 -32.29 -10.19
C TYR A 722 16.13 -31.25 -10.10
N LYS A 723 16.64 -30.78 -11.27
CA LYS A 723 17.55 -29.65 -11.31
C LYS A 723 16.93 -28.43 -10.68
N HIS A 724 17.66 -27.77 -9.80
CA HIS A 724 17.25 -26.57 -9.09
C HIS A 724 18.47 -25.74 -8.71
N GLU A 725 18.24 -24.55 -8.20
CA GLU A 725 19.28 -23.60 -7.80
C GLU A 725 19.05 -23.07 -6.38
N ILE A 726 20.11 -22.60 -5.76
CA ILE A 726 20.10 -21.96 -4.45
C ILE A 726 20.30 -20.46 -4.65
N LEU A 727 19.41 -19.67 -4.08
CA LEU A 727 19.53 -18.22 -4.00
C LEU A 727 19.78 -17.87 -2.53
N TYR A 728 20.74 -16.98 -2.29
CA TYR A 728 21.05 -16.59 -0.92
C TYR A 728 21.43 -15.12 -0.82
N TYR A 729 20.78 -14.43 0.14
CA TYR A 729 21.18 -13.15 0.68
C TYR A 729 21.35 -13.29 2.18
N GLY A 730 22.54 -13.05 2.70
CA GLY A 730 22.85 -13.19 4.13
C GLY A 730 24.33 -12.95 4.45
N PRO A 731 24.68 -12.90 5.76
CA PRO A 731 26.04 -12.57 6.20
C PRO A 731 27.05 -13.74 6.09
N ARG A 732 26.56 -14.96 5.86
CA ARG A 732 27.42 -16.17 5.83
C ARG A 732 28.28 -16.17 4.58
N SER A 733 29.54 -16.63 4.67
CA SER A 733 30.40 -16.76 3.49
C SER A 733 29.89 -17.84 2.51
N VAL A 734 30.24 -17.70 1.23
CA VAL A 734 29.90 -18.70 0.18
C VAL A 734 30.39 -20.09 0.58
N LYS A 735 31.60 -20.18 1.12
CA LYS A 735 32.21 -21.44 1.54
C LYS A 735 31.41 -22.14 2.65
N ASP A 736 31.00 -21.38 3.67
CA ASP A 736 30.25 -21.94 4.79
C ASP A 736 28.82 -22.29 4.39
N LEU A 737 28.19 -21.45 3.54
CA LEU A 737 26.87 -21.73 2.98
C LEU A 737 26.87 -23.03 2.18
N THR A 738 27.80 -23.17 1.21
CA THR A 738 27.88 -24.39 0.38
C THR A 738 28.18 -25.62 1.19
N ALA A 739 29.02 -25.53 2.25
CA ALA A 739 29.30 -26.62 3.16
C ALA A 739 28.05 -27.10 3.93
N ILE A 740 27.19 -26.18 4.36
CA ILE A 740 25.93 -26.51 5.03
C ILE A 740 24.99 -27.23 4.07
N ILE A 741 24.83 -26.68 2.85
CA ILE A 741 23.97 -27.27 1.82
C ILE A 741 24.46 -28.67 1.45
N ASP A 742 25.78 -28.85 1.20
CA ASP A 742 26.37 -30.14 0.87
C ASP A 742 26.17 -31.20 1.96
N LYS A 743 26.12 -30.75 3.22
CA LYS A 743 25.91 -31.65 4.40
C LYS A 743 24.43 -32.03 4.57
N GLN A 744 23.53 -31.10 4.37
CA GLN A 744 22.13 -31.28 4.79
C GLN A 744 21.18 -31.55 3.62
N HIS A 745 21.42 -30.95 2.43
CA HIS A 745 20.57 -31.13 1.28
C HIS A 745 21.02 -32.33 0.44
N ALA A 746 20.20 -33.37 0.45
CA ALA A 746 20.50 -34.60 -0.26
C ALA A 746 19.94 -34.55 -1.69
N THR A 747 20.85 -34.59 -2.67
CA THR A 747 20.52 -34.69 -4.09
C THR A 747 21.08 -35.99 -4.68
N PRO A 748 20.39 -36.59 -5.69
CA PRO A 748 20.94 -37.73 -6.42
C PRO A 748 22.14 -37.28 -7.27
N LYS A 749 23.04 -38.25 -7.62
CA LYS A 749 24.21 -37.96 -8.49
C LYS A 749 23.81 -37.37 -9.85
N LYS A 750 22.65 -37.74 -10.38
CA LYS A 750 22.08 -37.24 -11.63
C LYS A 750 20.66 -36.77 -11.34
N MET A 751 20.44 -35.48 -11.39
CA MET A 751 19.14 -34.86 -11.26
C MET A 751 18.40 -34.92 -12.60
N ALA A 752 17.08 -35.10 -12.56
CA ALA A 752 16.18 -35.00 -13.68
C ALA A 752 16.06 -33.53 -14.15
N GLU A 753 15.73 -33.35 -15.42
CA GLU A 753 15.36 -32.04 -15.96
C GLU A 753 14.08 -31.53 -15.26
N PRO A 754 13.90 -30.20 -15.15
CA PRO A 754 12.67 -29.64 -14.61
C PRO A 754 11.45 -30.14 -15.41
N LEU A 755 10.31 -30.23 -14.74
CA LEU A 755 9.04 -30.50 -15.42
C LEU A 755 8.74 -29.39 -16.43
N LYS A 756 8.12 -29.73 -17.53
CA LYS A 756 7.81 -28.76 -18.58
C LYS A 756 6.57 -27.96 -18.21
N ASN A 757 6.74 -26.67 -18.02
CA ASN A 757 5.63 -25.73 -17.88
C ASN A 757 4.80 -25.67 -19.17
N ARG A 758 3.51 -25.49 -19.03
CA ARG A 758 2.59 -25.16 -20.12
C ARG A 758 2.20 -23.69 -20.01
N ASP A 759 2.40 -22.94 -21.10
CA ASP A 759 2.17 -21.49 -21.10
C ASP A 759 0.67 -21.15 -21.18
N TYR A 760 0.25 -20.14 -20.43
CA TYR A 760 -1.04 -19.49 -20.59
C TYR A 760 -0.85 -18.35 -21.59
N MET A 761 -1.40 -18.53 -22.80
CA MET A 761 -1.18 -17.61 -23.91
C MET A 761 -2.28 -16.55 -23.96
N GLU A 762 -1.88 -15.31 -24.09
CA GLU A 762 -2.77 -14.18 -24.27
C GLU A 762 -3.53 -14.30 -25.59
N GLN A 763 -4.87 -14.17 -25.53
CA GLN A 763 -5.76 -14.25 -26.68
C GLN A 763 -5.70 -12.98 -27.51
N THR A 764 -5.65 -13.11 -28.82
CA THR A 764 -5.75 -11.97 -29.75
C THR A 764 -7.16 -11.35 -29.77
N THR A 765 -7.22 -10.10 -30.22
CA THR A 765 -8.47 -9.34 -30.31
C THR A 765 -8.74 -8.94 -31.77
N PRO A 766 -9.22 -9.87 -32.62
CA PRO A 766 -9.40 -9.61 -34.05
C PRO A 766 -10.59 -8.68 -34.35
N GLN A 767 -11.51 -8.51 -33.42
CA GLN A 767 -12.69 -7.63 -33.50
C GLN A 767 -13.08 -7.14 -32.12
N ASN A 768 -13.96 -6.13 -32.07
CA ASN A 768 -14.57 -5.71 -30.81
C ASN A 768 -15.48 -6.83 -30.28
N GLU A 769 -15.35 -7.13 -28.98
CA GLU A 769 -16.16 -8.11 -28.27
C GLU A 769 -16.50 -7.61 -26.86
N VAL A 770 -17.66 -7.95 -26.35
CA VAL A 770 -18.06 -7.68 -24.97
C VAL A 770 -18.13 -8.99 -24.20
N TRP A 771 -17.38 -9.11 -23.11
CA TRP A 771 -17.42 -10.22 -22.19
C TRP A 771 -18.05 -9.76 -20.88
N ILE A 772 -19.14 -10.40 -20.46
CA ILE A 772 -19.90 -9.97 -19.28
C ILE A 772 -20.18 -11.15 -18.35
N ALA A 773 -19.89 -10.97 -17.06
CA ALA A 773 -20.30 -11.85 -15.99
C ALA A 773 -21.20 -11.10 -14.99
N PRO A 774 -22.24 -11.76 -14.42
CA PRO A 774 -23.17 -11.11 -13.51
C PRO A 774 -22.53 -10.89 -12.14
N PHE A 775 -22.71 -9.70 -11.58
CA PHE A 775 -22.42 -9.41 -10.18
C PHE A 775 -23.31 -8.26 -9.69
N ASP A 776 -24.02 -8.47 -8.57
CA ASP A 776 -24.85 -7.43 -7.97
C ASP A 776 -24.00 -6.47 -7.13
N ALA A 777 -23.55 -5.39 -7.76
CA ALA A 777 -22.80 -4.31 -7.11
C ALA A 777 -23.24 -2.93 -7.59
N LYS A 778 -22.98 -1.92 -6.77
CA LYS A 778 -23.32 -0.51 -7.08
C LYS A 778 -22.36 0.13 -8.09
N ASN A 779 -21.21 -0.50 -8.31
CA ASN A 779 -20.20 -0.08 -9.26
C ASN A 779 -19.79 -1.24 -10.16
N ILE A 780 -19.37 -0.93 -11.37
CA ILE A 780 -18.81 -1.88 -12.32
C ILE A 780 -17.29 -1.90 -12.24
N TYR A 781 -16.73 -3.06 -12.59
CA TYR A 781 -15.35 -3.17 -13.02
C TYR A 781 -15.33 -3.41 -14.53
N LEU A 782 -14.57 -2.58 -15.24
CA LEU A 782 -14.43 -2.64 -16.69
C LEU A 782 -12.96 -2.64 -17.08
N VAL A 783 -12.58 -3.51 -17.97
CA VAL A 783 -11.29 -3.52 -18.69
C VAL A 783 -11.55 -3.51 -20.18
N MET A 784 -10.79 -2.71 -20.92
CA MET A 784 -10.65 -2.83 -22.36
C MET A 784 -9.27 -3.42 -22.64
N TYR A 785 -9.22 -4.57 -23.30
CA TYR A 785 -8.00 -5.33 -23.59
C TYR A 785 -7.81 -5.44 -25.09
N HIS A 786 -6.57 -5.19 -25.56
CA HIS A 786 -6.19 -5.30 -26.97
C HIS A 786 -4.88 -6.06 -27.11
N ASN A 787 -4.82 -7.02 -28.04
CA ASN A 787 -3.64 -7.83 -28.35
C ASN A 787 -3.60 -8.19 -29.84
N GLU A 788 -2.53 -7.80 -30.53
CA GLU A 788 -2.26 -8.11 -31.96
C GLU A 788 -1.23 -9.24 -32.12
N ASN A 789 -0.86 -9.94 -31.08
CA ASN A 789 0.18 -10.97 -31.10
C ASN A 789 1.60 -10.42 -31.42
N LYS A 790 1.85 -9.16 -31.06
CA LYS A 790 3.16 -8.55 -31.20
C LYS A 790 4.10 -9.04 -30.11
N SER A 791 5.22 -9.64 -30.48
CA SER A 791 6.25 -10.08 -29.52
C SER A 791 6.95 -8.89 -28.87
N TRP A 792 7.32 -9.06 -27.61
CA TRP A 792 8.09 -8.08 -26.85
C TRP A 792 9.42 -7.74 -27.53
N ASN A 793 9.74 -6.45 -27.55
CA ASN A 793 10.99 -5.92 -28.08
C ASN A 793 11.66 -5.01 -27.04
N PRO A 794 12.83 -5.40 -26.48
CA PRO A 794 13.53 -4.58 -25.48
C PRO A 794 14.01 -3.23 -26.05
N ASP A 795 14.09 -3.04 -27.35
CA ASP A 795 14.49 -1.77 -27.95
C ASP A 795 13.37 -0.72 -27.91
N GLU A 796 12.11 -1.15 -27.78
CA GLU A 796 10.96 -0.26 -27.59
C GLU A 796 10.66 0.04 -26.10
N ALA A 797 11.40 -0.55 -25.16
CA ALA A 797 11.13 -0.42 -23.73
C ALA A 797 11.14 1.05 -23.24
N ALA A 798 12.02 1.89 -23.79
CA ALA A 798 12.07 3.30 -23.40
C ALA A 798 10.83 4.07 -23.85
N VAL A 799 10.35 3.85 -25.08
CA VAL A 799 9.15 4.51 -25.59
C VAL A 799 7.91 4.02 -24.89
N SER A 800 7.76 2.69 -24.69
CA SER A 800 6.59 2.11 -24.01
C SER A 800 6.53 2.51 -22.53
N THR A 801 7.69 2.60 -21.85
CA THR A 801 7.72 3.08 -20.46
C THR A 801 7.33 4.56 -20.37
N LEU A 802 7.86 5.41 -21.27
CA LEU A 802 7.50 6.83 -21.30
C LEU A 802 6.06 7.05 -21.75
N PHE A 803 5.53 6.22 -22.65
CA PHE A 803 4.10 6.22 -23.00
C PHE A 803 3.23 5.97 -21.75
N ASN A 804 3.55 4.94 -20.97
CA ASN A 804 2.81 4.63 -19.74
C ASN A 804 2.86 5.79 -18.75
N GLU A 805 4.01 6.45 -18.60
CA GLU A 805 4.19 7.61 -17.71
C GLU A 805 3.41 8.85 -18.20
N TYR A 806 3.29 9.04 -19.50
CA TYR A 806 2.54 10.15 -20.11
C TYR A 806 1.03 9.89 -20.15
N PHE A 807 0.62 8.67 -20.54
CA PHE A 807 -0.76 8.36 -20.89
C PHE A 807 -1.57 7.81 -19.72
N GLY A 808 -1.06 6.84 -18.92
CA GLY A 808 -1.96 5.94 -18.25
C GLY A 808 -1.83 5.69 -16.77
N GLY A 809 -0.69 5.93 -16.12
CA GLY A 809 -0.38 5.33 -14.80
C GLY A 809 -0.58 6.21 -13.57
N GLY A 810 -0.57 7.53 -13.67
CA GLY A 810 -0.57 8.45 -12.53
C GLY A 810 -1.59 9.59 -12.64
N MET A 811 -1.70 10.41 -11.59
CA MET A 811 -2.68 11.51 -11.52
C MET A 811 -2.42 12.63 -12.56
N ASN A 812 -1.22 12.71 -13.09
CA ASN A 812 -0.84 13.66 -14.16
C ASN A 812 -1.11 13.15 -15.57
N THR A 813 -1.47 11.87 -15.71
CA THR A 813 -1.61 11.21 -17.02
C THR A 813 -2.89 11.63 -17.74
N VAL A 814 -2.91 11.39 -19.03
CA VAL A 814 -4.05 11.70 -19.90
C VAL A 814 -5.33 11.04 -19.38
N VAL A 815 -5.27 9.76 -19.07
CA VAL A 815 -6.42 8.95 -18.62
C VAL A 815 -7.04 9.52 -17.34
N PHE A 816 -6.21 9.77 -16.33
CA PHE A 816 -6.70 10.26 -15.05
C PHE A 816 -7.33 11.67 -15.17
N GLN A 817 -6.65 12.56 -15.93
CA GLN A 817 -7.13 13.93 -16.15
C GLN A 817 -8.47 13.97 -16.88
N GLU A 818 -8.69 13.11 -17.88
CA GLU A 818 -9.93 13.12 -18.66
C GLU A 818 -11.09 12.41 -17.98
N LEU A 819 -10.85 11.25 -17.36
CA LEU A 819 -11.96 10.47 -16.80
C LEU A 819 -12.31 10.89 -15.37
N ARG A 820 -11.32 11.19 -14.53
CA ARG A 820 -11.60 11.54 -13.13
C ARG A 820 -11.72 13.05 -12.92
N GLU A 821 -10.68 13.82 -13.26
CA GLU A 821 -10.61 15.23 -12.89
C GLU A 821 -11.57 16.11 -13.71
N ALA A 822 -11.57 15.96 -15.04
CA ALA A 822 -12.38 16.79 -15.90
C ALA A 822 -13.87 16.41 -15.88
N ARG A 823 -14.18 15.10 -15.84
CA ARG A 823 -15.54 14.62 -16.08
C ARG A 823 -16.16 13.90 -14.87
N GLY A 824 -15.40 13.57 -13.83
CA GLY A 824 -15.89 12.85 -12.64
C GLY A 824 -16.56 11.52 -12.96
N LEU A 825 -16.09 10.81 -14.00
CA LEU A 825 -16.73 9.60 -14.49
C LEU A 825 -16.36 8.35 -13.71
N ALA A 826 -15.12 8.31 -13.19
CA ALA A 826 -14.60 7.14 -12.52
C ALA A 826 -13.82 7.51 -11.27
N TYR A 827 -13.93 6.71 -10.22
CA TYR A 827 -13.08 6.84 -9.04
C TYR A 827 -11.64 6.40 -9.36
N SER A 828 -11.50 5.30 -10.09
CA SER A 828 -10.21 4.78 -10.54
C SER A 828 -10.24 4.58 -12.05
N ALA A 829 -9.27 5.15 -12.74
CA ALA A 829 -9.07 4.97 -14.16
C ALA A 829 -7.57 4.92 -14.46
N SER A 830 -7.15 3.93 -15.21
CA SER A 830 -5.75 3.77 -15.65
C SER A 830 -5.69 3.07 -17.00
N ALA A 831 -4.59 3.26 -17.70
CA ALA A 831 -4.28 2.50 -18.89
C ALA A 831 -2.77 2.27 -18.97
N PHE A 832 -2.37 1.18 -19.53
CA PHE A 832 -0.97 0.92 -19.80
C PHE A 832 -0.79 -0.06 -20.97
N TYR A 833 0.34 0.06 -21.59
CA TYR A 833 0.84 -0.93 -22.53
C TYR A 833 1.75 -1.89 -21.76
N SER A 834 1.37 -3.16 -21.72
CA SER A 834 2.09 -4.19 -20.97
C SER A 834 3.23 -4.75 -21.81
N ASN A 835 4.44 -4.66 -21.29
CA ASN A 835 5.56 -5.44 -21.83
C ASN A 835 5.42 -6.89 -21.36
N SER A 836 5.42 -7.84 -22.29
CA SER A 836 5.39 -9.25 -21.93
C SER A 836 6.64 -9.62 -21.11
N PRO A 837 6.47 -10.26 -19.93
CA PRO A 837 7.60 -10.66 -19.11
C PRO A 837 8.37 -11.85 -19.69
N LYS A 838 7.85 -12.56 -20.70
CA LYS A 838 8.42 -13.81 -21.21
C LYS A 838 8.58 -13.76 -22.72
N PRO A 839 9.76 -14.16 -23.26
CA PRO A 839 9.95 -14.28 -24.70
C PRO A 839 8.90 -15.21 -25.34
N GLY A 840 8.37 -14.81 -26.48
CA GLY A 840 7.32 -15.54 -27.17
C GLY A 840 5.89 -15.24 -26.73
N HIS A 841 5.70 -14.46 -25.68
CA HIS A 841 4.39 -13.91 -25.30
C HIS A 841 4.16 -12.55 -25.96
N PRO A 842 2.93 -12.22 -26.33
CA PRO A 842 2.62 -10.94 -26.94
C PRO A 842 2.56 -9.81 -25.93
N GLU A 843 2.89 -8.61 -26.38
CA GLU A 843 2.55 -7.37 -25.71
C GLU A 843 1.05 -7.05 -25.90
N TYR A 844 0.47 -6.28 -25.00
CA TYR A 844 -0.95 -5.90 -25.07
C TYR A 844 -1.21 -4.54 -24.44
N GLY A 845 -2.23 -3.85 -24.96
CA GLY A 845 -2.81 -2.66 -24.33
C GLY A 845 -3.95 -3.04 -23.39
N ILE A 846 -4.04 -2.38 -22.24
CA ILE A 846 -5.09 -2.62 -21.25
C ILE A 846 -5.50 -1.31 -20.58
N THR A 847 -6.83 -1.12 -20.40
CA THR A 847 -7.38 -0.05 -19.57
C THR A 847 -8.11 -0.66 -18.39
N TYR A 848 -8.24 0.07 -17.32
CA TYR A 848 -8.95 -0.35 -16.11
C TYR A 848 -9.81 0.79 -15.57
N ILE A 849 -11.06 0.49 -15.25
CA ILE A 849 -12.03 1.47 -14.76
C ILE A 849 -12.85 0.86 -13.62
N ILE A 850 -13.02 1.64 -12.55
CA ILE A 850 -14.07 1.43 -11.55
C ILE A 850 -15.01 2.64 -11.59
N SER A 851 -16.26 2.43 -11.94
CA SER A 851 -17.25 3.49 -12.09
C SER A 851 -18.65 3.04 -11.68
N GLN A 852 -19.58 3.98 -11.64
CA GLN A 852 -20.99 3.67 -11.46
C GLN A 852 -21.56 2.99 -12.71
N ASN A 853 -22.60 2.16 -12.52
CA ASN A 853 -23.24 1.43 -13.61
C ASN A 853 -23.79 2.37 -14.72
N ASP A 854 -24.40 3.48 -14.34
CA ASP A 854 -24.97 4.47 -15.23
C ASP A 854 -23.94 5.34 -15.99
N LYS A 855 -22.70 5.41 -15.52
CA LYS A 855 -21.60 6.15 -16.17
C LYS A 855 -20.73 5.28 -17.08
N MET A 856 -20.95 3.97 -17.13
CA MET A 856 -20.11 3.03 -17.87
C MET A 856 -19.94 3.42 -19.34
N MET A 857 -21.04 3.75 -20.03
CA MET A 857 -20.97 4.09 -21.46
C MET A 857 -20.25 5.43 -21.71
N ASP A 858 -20.31 6.36 -20.77
CA ASP A 858 -19.55 7.61 -20.85
C ASP A 858 -18.05 7.35 -20.64
N CYS A 859 -17.69 6.44 -19.74
CA CYS A 859 -16.31 5.99 -19.57
C CYS A 859 -15.77 5.35 -20.86
N ILE A 860 -16.51 4.41 -21.45
CA ILE A 860 -16.12 3.74 -22.70
C ILE A 860 -15.92 4.76 -23.82
N ARG A 861 -16.85 5.69 -23.99
CA ARG A 861 -16.76 6.72 -25.02
C ARG A 861 -15.53 7.61 -24.82
N THR A 862 -15.32 8.09 -23.59
CA THR A 862 -14.16 8.93 -23.27
C THR A 862 -12.85 8.18 -23.49
N PHE A 863 -12.77 6.89 -23.10
CA PHE A 863 -11.56 6.10 -23.40
C PHE A 863 -11.33 5.96 -24.91
N ASN A 864 -12.35 5.63 -25.67
CA ASN A 864 -12.21 5.53 -27.12
C ASN A 864 -11.78 6.87 -27.73
N GLU A 865 -12.32 8.00 -27.28
CA GLU A 865 -11.90 9.34 -27.75
C GLU A 865 -10.40 9.59 -27.52
N ILE A 866 -9.89 9.31 -26.30
CA ILE A 866 -8.47 9.55 -25.98
C ILE A 866 -7.53 8.49 -26.52
N LEU A 867 -8.01 7.28 -26.82
CA LEU A 867 -7.25 6.22 -27.48
C LEU A 867 -7.23 6.43 -29.00
N ASP A 868 -8.28 6.93 -29.61
CA ASP A 868 -8.34 7.22 -31.05
C ASP A 868 -7.50 8.44 -31.43
N THR A 869 -7.38 9.38 -30.53
CA THR A 869 -6.59 10.60 -30.67
C THR A 869 -5.98 10.99 -29.35
N ILE A 870 -4.74 10.55 -29.10
CA ILE A 870 -4.05 10.90 -27.87
C ILE A 870 -3.89 12.42 -27.75
N PRO A 871 -4.35 13.04 -26.66
CA PRO A 871 -4.11 14.46 -26.40
C PRO A 871 -2.61 14.75 -26.30
N GLN A 872 -2.12 15.69 -27.12
CA GLN A 872 -0.71 16.05 -27.19
C GLN A 872 -0.43 17.30 -26.38
N SER A 873 0.64 17.29 -25.59
CA SER A 873 1.16 18.43 -24.84
C SER A 873 2.66 18.27 -24.64
N ASP A 874 3.44 19.15 -25.25
CA ASP A 874 4.90 19.19 -25.04
C ASP A 874 5.27 19.41 -23.58
N LYS A 875 4.48 20.23 -22.84
CA LYS A 875 4.72 20.49 -21.43
C LYS A 875 4.53 19.24 -20.57
N ALA A 876 3.42 18.51 -20.78
CA ALA A 876 3.14 17.28 -20.07
C ALA A 876 4.15 16.18 -20.43
N PHE A 877 4.49 16.03 -21.71
CA PHE A 877 5.49 15.07 -22.18
C PHE A 877 6.87 15.33 -21.54
N ASN A 878 7.34 16.58 -21.57
CA ASN A 878 8.63 16.93 -20.97
C ASN A 878 8.64 16.72 -19.45
N LEU A 879 7.51 16.94 -18.79
CA LEU A 879 7.35 16.65 -17.36
C LEU A 879 7.48 15.13 -17.09
N SER A 880 6.75 14.29 -17.81
CA SER A 880 6.82 12.82 -17.68
C SER A 880 8.24 12.29 -17.97
N LYS A 881 8.89 12.82 -19.00
CA LYS A 881 10.27 12.44 -19.35
C LYS A 881 11.26 12.84 -18.25
N GLN A 882 11.12 14.05 -17.68
CA GLN A 882 11.95 14.52 -16.57
C GLN A 882 11.72 13.68 -15.30
N ALA A 883 10.46 13.40 -14.96
CA ALA A 883 10.10 12.56 -13.82
C ALA A 883 10.72 11.16 -13.92
N LEU A 884 10.53 10.48 -15.06
CA LEU A 884 11.09 9.15 -15.31
C LEU A 884 12.63 9.16 -15.27
N THR A 885 13.27 10.19 -15.80
CA THR A 885 14.74 10.33 -15.77
C THR A 885 15.25 10.44 -14.32
N LYS A 886 14.64 11.33 -13.51
CA LYS A 886 15.02 11.51 -12.09
C LYS A 886 14.76 10.24 -11.27
N TRP A 887 13.64 9.58 -11.54
CA TRP A 887 13.30 8.32 -10.90
C TRP A 887 14.37 7.25 -11.16
N LEU A 888 14.70 7.00 -12.43
CA LEU A 888 15.72 6.02 -12.82
C LEU A 888 17.10 6.37 -12.22
N ALA A 889 17.45 7.66 -12.18
CA ALA A 889 18.72 8.11 -11.63
C ALA A 889 18.82 7.88 -10.10
N SER A 890 17.71 8.00 -9.37
CA SER A 890 17.67 7.84 -7.90
C SER A 890 17.32 6.43 -7.44
N LYS A 891 16.80 5.59 -8.34
CA LYS A 891 16.47 4.19 -8.03
C LYS A 891 17.72 3.38 -7.69
N ARG A 892 17.63 2.56 -6.65
CA ARG A 892 18.67 1.58 -6.27
C ARG A 892 18.02 0.23 -6.04
N VAL A 893 18.57 -0.79 -6.68
CA VAL A 893 18.22 -2.19 -6.41
C VAL A 893 19.23 -2.75 -5.44
N THR A 894 18.78 -3.13 -4.25
CA THR A 894 19.65 -3.54 -3.14
C THR A 894 19.24 -4.91 -2.59
N LYS A 895 20.04 -5.46 -1.70
CA LYS A 895 19.76 -6.68 -0.93
C LYS A 895 19.35 -7.87 -1.81
N PHE A 896 18.33 -8.62 -1.43
CA PHE A 896 17.79 -9.73 -2.22
C PHE A 896 17.20 -9.26 -3.58
N GLY A 897 16.85 -7.98 -3.69
CA GLY A 897 16.35 -7.37 -4.93
C GLY A 897 17.31 -7.50 -6.10
N VAL A 898 18.64 -7.55 -5.85
CA VAL A 898 19.65 -7.78 -6.92
C VAL A 898 19.52 -9.18 -7.53
N ILE A 899 19.25 -10.19 -6.69
CA ILE A 899 18.98 -11.56 -7.15
C ILE A 899 17.69 -11.59 -7.98
N ASN A 900 16.63 -10.92 -7.49
CA ASN A 900 15.36 -10.84 -8.21
C ASN A 900 15.51 -10.14 -9.57
N ALA A 901 16.29 -9.05 -9.65
CA ALA A 901 16.57 -8.36 -10.91
C ALA A 901 17.29 -9.27 -11.91
N TYR A 902 18.25 -10.08 -11.45
CA TYR A 902 18.91 -11.08 -12.27
C TYR A 902 17.93 -12.16 -12.79
N LEU A 903 17.06 -12.67 -11.90
CA LEU A 903 16.06 -13.68 -12.28
C LEU A 903 15.05 -13.11 -13.29
N ASP A 904 14.62 -11.86 -13.11
CA ASP A 904 13.71 -11.17 -14.02
C ASP A 904 14.36 -10.95 -15.40
N ALA A 905 15.61 -10.49 -15.43
CA ALA A 905 16.37 -10.34 -16.68
C ALA A 905 16.52 -11.69 -17.40
N ARG A 906 16.90 -12.75 -16.67
CA ARG A 906 17.01 -14.11 -17.21
C ARG A 906 15.67 -14.61 -17.77
N PHE A 907 14.57 -14.36 -17.06
CA PHE A 907 13.23 -14.72 -17.50
C PHE A 907 12.80 -14.00 -18.78
N LYS A 908 13.22 -12.73 -18.94
CA LYS A 908 13.01 -11.91 -20.14
C LYS A 908 13.99 -12.27 -21.29
N GLY A 909 14.96 -13.14 -21.05
CA GLY A 909 15.98 -13.52 -22.02
C GLY A 909 17.04 -12.46 -22.28
N ILE A 910 17.27 -11.55 -21.31
CA ILE A 910 18.33 -10.54 -21.34
C ILE A 910 19.34 -10.77 -20.20
N ASP A 911 20.55 -10.23 -20.31
CA ASP A 911 21.66 -10.40 -19.38
C ASP A 911 22.15 -9.08 -18.76
N TYR A 912 21.33 -8.03 -18.85
CA TYR A 912 21.60 -6.68 -18.37
C TYR A 912 20.39 -6.08 -17.62
N ASP A 913 20.61 -5.01 -16.85
CA ASP A 913 19.54 -4.24 -16.22
C ASP A 913 18.79 -3.41 -17.26
N LEU A 914 17.52 -3.74 -17.50
CA LEU A 914 16.68 -3.05 -18.49
C LEU A 914 16.52 -1.56 -18.19
N ASN A 915 16.56 -1.15 -16.90
CA ASN A 915 16.46 0.26 -16.51
C ASN A 915 17.64 1.08 -17.03
N GLU A 916 18.84 0.49 -17.12
CA GLU A 916 20.01 1.15 -17.71
C GLU A 916 19.77 1.50 -19.19
N LYS A 917 19.27 0.52 -19.96
CA LYS A 917 18.95 0.71 -21.38
C LYS A 917 17.87 1.78 -21.58
N ILE A 918 16.81 1.74 -20.76
CA ILE A 918 15.75 2.75 -20.78
C ILE A 918 16.34 4.13 -20.49
N TYR A 919 17.11 4.28 -19.42
CA TYR A 919 17.71 5.56 -19.03
C TYR A 919 18.60 6.16 -20.14
N GLN A 920 19.43 5.33 -20.78
CA GLN A 920 20.31 5.77 -21.86
C GLN A 920 19.54 6.19 -23.13
N ALA A 921 18.40 5.57 -23.40
CA ALA A 921 17.59 5.85 -24.59
C ALA A 921 16.67 7.07 -24.40
N LEU A 922 16.21 7.37 -23.15
CA LEU A 922 15.25 8.44 -22.86
C LEU A 922 15.58 9.80 -23.46
N PRO A 923 16.84 10.31 -23.46
CA PRO A 923 17.15 11.61 -24.06
C PRO A 923 16.71 11.74 -25.54
N GLY A 924 16.78 10.65 -26.30
CA GLY A 924 16.41 10.60 -27.69
C GLY A 924 14.92 10.45 -27.98
N VAL A 925 14.10 10.06 -27.00
CA VAL A 925 12.64 9.85 -27.18
C VAL A 925 11.92 11.20 -27.28
N THR A 926 11.08 11.38 -28.31
CA THR A 926 10.29 12.59 -28.56
C THR A 926 8.80 12.36 -28.30
N LEU A 927 8.01 13.43 -28.21
CA LEU A 927 6.54 13.32 -28.14
C LEU A 927 5.99 12.59 -29.37
N LYS A 928 6.58 12.86 -30.56
CA LYS A 928 6.19 12.14 -31.77
C LYS A 928 6.38 10.64 -31.67
N ASP A 929 7.47 10.16 -31.06
CA ASP A 929 7.71 8.72 -30.89
C ASP A 929 6.63 8.08 -29.98
N VAL A 930 6.21 8.80 -28.93
CA VAL A 930 5.13 8.34 -28.03
C VAL A 930 3.78 8.32 -28.75
N VAL A 931 3.47 9.35 -29.55
CA VAL A 931 2.25 9.40 -30.37
C VAL A 931 2.27 8.30 -31.44
N ASP A 932 3.38 8.13 -32.16
CA ASP A 932 3.52 7.09 -33.17
C ASP A 932 3.41 5.68 -32.55
N PHE A 933 3.92 5.50 -31.32
CA PHE A 933 3.79 4.26 -30.56
C PHE A 933 2.31 3.96 -30.24
N GLU A 934 1.60 4.92 -29.70
CA GLU A 934 0.17 4.78 -29.38
C GLU A 934 -0.66 4.51 -30.65
N GLN A 935 -0.47 5.30 -31.72
CA GLN A 935 -1.15 5.13 -33.00
C GLN A 935 -0.98 3.72 -33.60
N ARG A 936 0.19 3.14 -33.39
CA ARG A 936 0.53 1.82 -33.88
C ARG A 936 -0.03 0.70 -33.00
N THR A 937 -0.12 0.92 -31.68
CA THR A 937 -0.36 -0.16 -30.71
C THR A 937 -1.74 -0.11 -30.03
N MET A 938 -2.40 1.04 -29.95
CA MET A 938 -3.64 1.20 -29.20
C MET A 938 -4.75 1.96 -29.96
N ALA A 939 -4.40 2.95 -30.80
CA ALA A 939 -5.39 3.77 -31.48
C ALA A 939 -6.21 2.97 -32.50
N LYS A 940 -7.53 3.16 -32.50
CA LYS A 940 -8.46 2.54 -33.46
C LYS A 940 -8.34 1.02 -33.59
N LYS A 941 -7.89 0.39 -32.52
CA LYS A 941 -7.77 -1.06 -32.45
C LYS A 941 -9.08 -1.70 -31.98
N PRO A 942 -9.32 -2.97 -32.32
CA PRO A 942 -10.40 -3.72 -31.72
C PRO A 942 -10.08 -4.05 -30.27
N TYR A 943 -11.05 -3.90 -29.37
CA TYR A 943 -10.92 -4.16 -27.95
C TYR A 943 -11.88 -5.25 -27.50
N ARG A 944 -11.45 -6.04 -26.51
CA ARG A 944 -12.29 -6.89 -25.71
C ARG A 944 -12.70 -6.14 -24.45
N TYR A 945 -14.00 -5.80 -24.36
CA TYR A 945 -14.60 -5.10 -23.22
C TYR A 945 -15.02 -6.13 -22.19
N ILE A 946 -14.33 -6.18 -21.05
CA ILE A 946 -14.50 -7.18 -19.99
C ILE A 946 -15.21 -6.50 -18.83
N ILE A 947 -16.49 -6.87 -18.57
CA ILE A 947 -17.39 -6.15 -17.67
C ILE A 947 -17.92 -7.10 -16.60
N LEU A 948 -17.71 -6.74 -15.32
CA LEU A 948 -18.37 -7.36 -14.20
C LEU A 948 -19.46 -6.43 -13.68
N GLY A 949 -20.73 -6.85 -13.78
CA GLY A 949 -21.88 -6.03 -13.36
C GLY A 949 -23.22 -6.72 -13.57
N ASP A 950 -24.30 -6.07 -13.09
CA ASP A 950 -25.67 -6.57 -13.29
C ASP A 950 -26.23 -6.01 -14.60
N GLU A 951 -26.54 -6.88 -15.55
CA GLU A 951 -27.14 -6.51 -16.86
C GLU A 951 -28.37 -5.63 -16.73
N LYS A 952 -29.16 -5.78 -15.65
CA LYS A 952 -30.37 -4.96 -15.43
C LYS A 952 -30.06 -3.48 -15.18
N SER A 953 -28.82 -3.19 -14.75
CA SER A 953 -28.35 -1.85 -14.44
C SER A 953 -27.45 -1.26 -15.53
N LEU A 954 -27.20 -1.99 -16.63
CA LEU A 954 -26.32 -1.60 -17.73
C LEU A 954 -27.10 -1.28 -19.01
N ASP A 955 -26.57 -0.39 -19.85
CA ASP A 955 -27.12 -0.13 -21.19
C ASP A 955 -26.68 -1.24 -22.17
N MET A 956 -27.39 -2.36 -22.10
CA MET A 956 -27.10 -3.54 -22.95
C MET A 956 -27.25 -3.23 -24.44
N LYS A 957 -28.20 -2.34 -24.83
CA LYS A 957 -28.39 -1.94 -26.24
C LYS A 957 -27.20 -1.16 -26.79
N ALA A 958 -26.56 -0.35 -25.96
CA ALA A 958 -25.35 0.35 -26.36
C ALA A 958 -24.17 -0.61 -26.46
N LEU A 959 -24.06 -1.59 -25.56
CA LEU A 959 -23.01 -2.62 -25.59
C LEU A 959 -23.14 -3.53 -26.84
N GLU A 960 -24.36 -3.90 -27.24
CA GLU A 960 -24.62 -4.66 -28.49
C GLU A 960 -24.10 -3.96 -29.76
N LYS A 961 -24.02 -2.63 -29.75
CA LYS A 961 -23.45 -1.85 -30.87
C LYS A 961 -21.92 -1.87 -30.91
N ILE A 962 -21.28 -2.20 -29.81
CA ILE A 962 -19.82 -2.31 -29.72
C ILE A 962 -19.35 -3.58 -30.43
N GLY A 963 -20.03 -4.70 -30.15
CA GLY A 963 -19.68 -6.00 -30.73
C GLY A 963 -20.47 -7.15 -30.12
N PRO A 964 -20.20 -8.41 -30.53
CA PRO A 964 -20.83 -9.60 -29.97
C PRO A 964 -20.68 -9.64 -28.44
N ILE A 965 -21.76 -10.01 -27.73
CA ILE A 965 -21.75 -10.14 -26.28
C ILE A 965 -21.61 -11.62 -25.88
N HIS A 966 -20.52 -11.91 -25.19
CA HIS A 966 -20.24 -13.19 -24.57
C HIS A 966 -20.67 -13.13 -23.10
N ARG A 967 -21.82 -13.76 -22.78
CA ARG A 967 -22.30 -13.90 -21.42
C ARG A 967 -21.70 -15.13 -20.81
N VAL A 968 -20.98 -14.96 -19.70
CA VAL A 968 -20.37 -16.06 -18.96
C VAL A 968 -20.93 -16.13 -17.54
N THR A 969 -21.12 -17.34 -17.03
CA THR A 969 -21.61 -17.54 -15.67
C THR A 969 -20.49 -17.50 -14.65
N THR A 970 -20.83 -17.36 -13.38
CA THR A 970 -19.88 -17.46 -12.28
C THR A 970 -19.15 -18.82 -12.30
N GLU A 971 -19.85 -19.92 -12.62
CA GLU A 971 -19.26 -21.26 -12.72
C GLU A 971 -18.24 -21.35 -13.87
N GLN A 972 -18.53 -20.72 -15.01
CA GLN A 972 -17.61 -20.72 -16.15
C GLN A 972 -16.32 -19.96 -15.88
N ILE A 973 -16.40 -18.82 -15.20
CA ILE A 973 -15.19 -18.02 -14.90
C ILE A 973 -14.33 -18.64 -13.80
N PHE A 974 -14.93 -19.36 -12.84
CA PHE A 974 -14.18 -20.02 -11.75
C PHE A 974 -13.80 -21.47 -12.06
N GLY A 975 -14.53 -22.14 -12.93
CA GLY A 975 -14.31 -23.57 -13.24
C GLY A 975 -14.86 -24.55 -12.19
N TYR A 976 -15.70 -24.04 -11.24
CA TYR A 976 -16.31 -24.84 -10.18
C TYR A 976 -17.66 -24.28 -9.72
#